data_86902105f6005b7fc1fd6c626ff037cb
#
_entry.id   86902105f6005b7fc1fd6c626ff037cb
#
_cell.length_a   1.000
_cell.length_b   1.000
_cell.length_c   1.000
_cell.angle_alpha   90.00
_cell.angle_beta   90.00
_cell.angle_gamma   90.00
#
_symmetry.space_group_name_H-M   'P 1'
#
loop_
_entity.id
_entity.type
_entity.pdbx_description
1 polymer ?
#
loop_
_entity_poly.entity_id
_entity_poly.type
_entity_poly.pdbx_seq_one_letter_code
_entity_poly.pdbx_strand_id
1 'polypeptide(L)'
;MDKGDIRDSIYSKLSELPSKKGINDIVELFTKYLNYKYQNKNIPKEIFSEDIKEKIKEIKIISEHNDFKIFFIHLDLDKLTNTPQREIIKKLETYGYPFGLFVFSNEKSPRTLHFVNVKYEEKREEREKIIRRMVIEEGGGFRTYSERLSLIEIEDENLTPLEIQAKHNEAFDVDKVTEEFFNRYKDILENITKYLSKFNIDEEKGRYFTIQFLNRMIFIYFIQKKEWLVWNEGEPDKRYLYNLYKKYKKEYKTKNSNFYRDFLEPLFFYAFNQNSSFKNFPLSQEIKISYSYMPYLNGGLFTKNKFDELGDVLLEDSLFEEIFDNLLEKFNFTITEDLPFDIEVAVDPEMLGKVYESLVHGEEIQERRKAGIFFTPRVEIDYMIKISLVENMYKNLGIEKEKLIKFVYSNDEKIDLNEEEKFKIREHLKNIKIVDPAVGSGSFLVRAMNILVDLLTKASYEVDRFNLRKSIIKNSLYGVDVMEWAVRVAELRLWLNLLIDVEKGDIDIYTKPLLPNLSFKIRQGDSLVQEIFEKYVSLREPENLTPSIKRIIEELAKEHSRFFDGESERENIIKKLENDLVNKIFDEKLNQLRNEKGKIQNELKKLFDEYSNKVKMFGEDKKEREEFEKIVDNLSKEKEKIDNEIEEYKNIYENLLRTKEKTYFLWDVCFSNVFKEKEGFDLVIGNPPYVRQELIGPPLIKNPSREQKDSYKKKLQESVEKTWGYKVGGRCDLYVYFYFQSLSLLNKKGTFCFINSNSWLDVDFGKYLQEFLLKNFEIKRIIDNQVKRSFKEADINTIMVLINYPEKEFLNNKVKFIMFKKPFDEAIKIDNELLIEEKDELFKNEDLRIFPKSQKELLLEGIEGDEQEEIKLLSGKYEGGKWGGIYLRAPDIYFTILEKGKGKFVKLGDIAEVRFGIKTGANEFFYVEDVTDKIEDD
;
A
#
# COMPACT_ATOMS: atom_id res chain seq x y z
N MET A 1 -43.93 -13.86 10.38
CA MET A 1 -43.46 -12.53 10.83
C MET A 1 -43.06 -11.71 9.63
N ASP A 2 -43.26 -10.40 9.64
CA ASP A 2 -42.65 -9.56 8.61
C ASP A 2 -41.12 -9.64 8.72
N LYS A 3 -40.42 -9.53 7.57
CA LYS A 3 -38.93 -9.60 7.57
C LYS A 3 -38.26 -8.54 8.47
N GLY A 4 -38.93 -7.42 8.73
CA GLY A 4 -38.51 -6.41 9.70
C GLY A 4 -38.58 -6.92 11.14
N ASP A 5 -39.69 -7.53 11.52
CA ASP A 5 -39.93 -8.08 12.86
C ASP A 5 -38.93 -9.21 13.22
N ILE A 6 -38.54 -10.02 12.22
CA ILE A 6 -37.54 -11.09 12.40
C ILE A 6 -36.16 -10.53 12.69
N ARG A 7 -35.72 -9.50 11.95
CA ARG A 7 -34.43 -8.84 12.15
C ARG A 7 -34.31 -8.21 13.53
N ASP A 8 -35.32 -7.50 13.96
CA ASP A 8 -35.36 -6.88 15.30
C ASP A 8 -35.36 -7.91 16.43
N SER A 9 -36.05 -9.03 16.22
CA SER A 9 -36.06 -10.16 17.16
C SER A 9 -34.68 -10.84 17.25
N ILE A 10 -34.02 -11.06 16.11
CA ILE A 10 -32.63 -11.61 16.05
C ILE A 10 -31.68 -10.62 16.73
N TYR A 11 -31.79 -9.32 16.45
CA TYR A 11 -30.95 -8.28 17.06
C TYR A 11 -31.05 -8.30 18.57
N SER A 12 -32.29 -8.31 19.12
CA SER A 12 -32.53 -8.41 20.56
C SER A 12 -31.88 -9.65 21.15
N LYS A 13 -32.01 -10.80 20.46
CA LYS A 13 -31.45 -12.07 20.92
C LYS A 13 -29.92 -12.08 20.91
N LEU A 14 -29.29 -11.60 19.84
CA LEU A 14 -27.84 -11.48 19.74
C LEU A 14 -27.28 -10.59 20.87
N SER A 15 -27.96 -9.50 21.17
CA SER A 15 -27.53 -8.57 22.23
C SER A 15 -27.57 -9.19 23.64
N GLU A 16 -28.42 -10.18 23.87
CA GLU A 16 -28.55 -10.89 25.16
C GLU A 16 -27.57 -12.09 25.30
N LEU A 17 -27.14 -12.71 24.20
CA LEU A 17 -26.37 -13.95 24.22
C LEU A 17 -25.07 -13.87 25.06
N PRO A 18 -24.27 -12.79 25.03
CA PRO A 18 -23.02 -12.71 25.79
C PRO A 18 -23.25 -12.75 27.32
N SER A 19 -24.36 -12.24 27.80
CA SER A 19 -24.69 -12.21 29.25
C SER A 19 -25.33 -13.51 29.77
N LYS A 20 -25.82 -14.39 28.87
CA LYS A 20 -26.53 -15.62 29.21
C LYS A 20 -25.64 -16.87 29.18
N LYS A 21 -25.75 -17.76 30.15
CA LYS A 21 -24.89 -18.95 30.26
C LYS A 21 -25.45 -20.21 29.57
N GLY A 22 -26.70 -20.21 29.15
CA GLY A 22 -27.39 -21.41 28.66
C GLY A 22 -27.23 -21.65 27.15
N ILE A 23 -27.42 -22.87 26.69
CA ILE A 23 -27.55 -23.27 25.31
C ILE A 23 -28.94 -22.89 24.73
N ASN A 24 -29.96 -22.79 25.62
CA ASN A 24 -31.35 -22.61 25.23
C ASN A 24 -31.61 -21.35 24.41
N ASP A 25 -30.90 -20.25 24.71
CA ASP A 25 -31.05 -19.00 23.97
C ASP A 25 -30.54 -19.12 22.54
N ILE A 26 -29.51 -19.94 22.32
CA ILE A 26 -28.99 -20.24 20.98
C ILE A 26 -29.95 -21.16 20.23
N VAL A 27 -30.50 -22.17 20.94
CA VAL A 27 -31.54 -23.05 20.38
C VAL A 27 -32.76 -22.22 19.97
N GLU A 28 -33.21 -21.30 20.83
CA GLU A 28 -34.37 -20.43 20.51
C GLU A 28 -34.09 -19.56 19.27
N LEU A 29 -32.88 -19.04 19.11
CA LEU A 29 -32.49 -18.28 17.91
C LEU A 29 -32.73 -19.09 16.63
N PHE A 30 -32.27 -20.35 16.60
CA PHE A 30 -32.39 -21.16 15.38
C PHE A 30 -33.79 -21.77 15.22
N THR A 31 -34.47 -22.16 16.28
CA THR A 31 -35.74 -22.86 16.18
C THR A 31 -36.95 -21.94 16.06
N LYS A 32 -36.95 -20.82 16.79
CA LYS A 32 -38.10 -19.90 16.85
C LYS A 32 -38.05 -18.79 15.79
N TYR A 33 -36.85 -18.26 15.52
CA TYR A 33 -36.70 -17.11 14.63
C TYR A 33 -36.19 -17.49 13.25
N LEU A 34 -35.43 -18.60 13.10
CA LEU A 34 -34.85 -19.05 11.84
C LEU A 34 -35.45 -20.35 11.29
N ASN A 35 -36.46 -20.92 11.97
CA ASN A 35 -37.28 -22.05 11.53
C ASN A 35 -36.52 -23.38 11.33
N TYR A 36 -35.38 -23.60 12.01
CA TYR A 36 -34.71 -24.92 12.06
C TYR A 36 -35.43 -25.87 13.00
N LYS A 37 -35.42 -27.19 12.69
CA LYS A 37 -36.01 -28.20 13.56
C LYS A 37 -35.12 -28.47 14.77
N TYR A 38 -35.69 -28.49 15.95
CA TYR A 38 -34.94 -28.77 17.20
C TYR A 38 -34.31 -30.16 17.16
N GLN A 39 -33.07 -30.25 17.63
CA GLN A 39 -32.32 -31.48 17.89
C GLN A 39 -31.57 -31.38 19.22
N ASN A 40 -31.26 -32.55 19.82
CA ASN A 40 -30.40 -32.63 21.00
C ASN A 40 -29.56 -33.91 20.93
N LYS A 41 -28.58 -33.94 20.03
CA LYS A 41 -27.75 -35.13 19.78
C LYS A 41 -26.30 -34.83 20.17
N ASN A 42 -25.79 -35.53 21.17
CA ASN A 42 -24.40 -35.47 21.58
C ASN A 42 -23.49 -36.09 20.50
N ILE A 43 -22.31 -35.51 20.31
CA ILE A 43 -21.24 -36.05 19.46
C ILE A 43 -20.17 -36.65 20.39
N PRO A 44 -19.70 -37.90 20.10
CA PRO A 44 -18.65 -38.55 20.89
C PRO A 44 -17.35 -37.72 20.85
N LYS A 45 -16.76 -37.41 22.02
CA LYS A 45 -15.46 -36.68 22.07
C LYS A 45 -14.27 -37.54 21.64
N GLU A 46 -14.46 -38.83 21.65
CA GLU A 46 -13.45 -39.84 21.30
C GLU A 46 -13.01 -39.78 19.83
N ILE A 47 -13.76 -39.07 18.98
CA ILE A 47 -13.38 -38.90 17.57
C ILE A 47 -12.23 -37.86 17.39
N PHE A 48 -11.98 -37.03 18.42
CA PHE A 48 -10.95 -35.99 18.37
C PHE A 48 -9.61 -36.48 18.94
N SER A 49 -8.50 -35.78 18.61
CA SER A 49 -7.20 -36.00 19.25
C SER A 49 -7.24 -35.64 20.73
N GLU A 50 -6.36 -36.25 21.56
CA GLU A 50 -6.38 -36.01 23.01
C GLU A 50 -6.25 -34.54 23.37
N ASP A 51 -5.37 -33.79 22.69
CA ASP A 51 -5.19 -32.35 22.90
C ASP A 51 -6.47 -31.52 22.64
N ILE A 52 -7.25 -31.90 21.63
CA ILE A 52 -8.52 -31.23 21.31
C ILE A 52 -9.64 -31.72 22.22
N LYS A 53 -9.65 -32.99 22.55
CA LYS A 53 -10.65 -33.61 23.43
C LYS A 53 -10.66 -33.01 24.84
N GLU A 54 -9.49 -32.71 25.38
CA GLU A 54 -9.34 -32.00 26.67
C GLU A 54 -9.94 -30.59 26.65
N LYS A 55 -9.84 -29.87 25.51
CA LYS A 55 -10.39 -28.54 25.32
C LYS A 55 -11.92 -28.53 25.12
N ILE A 56 -12.54 -29.64 24.77
CA ILE A 56 -13.99 -29.71 24.51
C ILE A 56 -14.73 -30.04 25.80
N LYS A 57 -15.50 -29.08 26.30
CA LYS A 57 -16.40 -29.33 27.44
C LYS A 57 -17.72 -29.96 27.03
N GLU A 58 -18.30 -29.48 25.92
CA GLU A 58 -19.55 -30.01 25.39
C GLU A 58 -19.55 -29.89 23.86
N ILE A 59 -20.10 -30.88 23.17
CA ILE A 59 -20.34 -30.84 21.72
C ILE A 59 -21.62 -31.57 21.36
N LYS A 60 -22.54 -30.89 20.68
CA LYS A 60 -23.83 -31.46 20.27
C LYS A 60 -24.41 -30.76 19.04
N ILE A 61 -25.31 -31.47 18.34
CA ILE A 61 -26.21 -30.91 17.36
C ILE A 61 -27.42 -30.38 18.08
N ILE A 62 -27.73 -29.07 17.88
CA ILE A 62 -28.83 -28.38 18.59
C ILE A 62 -30.03 -28.12 17.70
N SER A 63 -29.82 -28.03 16.41
CA SER A 63 -30.90 -27.86 15.41
C SER A 63 -30.45 -28.43 14.08
N GLU A 64 -31.40 -28.74 13.22
CA GLU A 64 -31.12 -29.24 11.86
C GLU A 64 -32.24 -28.90 10.88
N HIS A 65 -31.95 -28.96 9.59
CA HIS A 65 -32.89 -28.99 8.49
C HIS A 65 -32.29 -29.79 7.32
N ASN A 66 -32.96 -30.91 6.93
CA ASN A 66 -32.61 -31.76 5.80
C ASN A 66 -31.08 -32.05 5.70
N ASP A 67 -30.45 -32.64 6.72
CA ASP A 67 -29.03 -32.94 6.84
C ASP A 67 -28.07 -31.74 6.98
N PHE A 68 -28.55 -30.49 6.92
CA PHE A 68 -27.77 -29.34 7.37
C PHE A 68 -27.86 -29.22 8.89
N LYS A 69 -26.74 -29.22 9.60
CA LYS A 69 -26.68 -29.30 11.07
C LYS A 69 -26.19 -27.99 11.68
N ILE A 70 -26.80 -27.59 12.81
CA ILE A 70 -26.31 -26.53 13.67
C ILE A 70 -25.61 -27.15 14.86
N PHE A 71 -24.29 -26.97 14.96
CA PHE A 71 -23.45 -27.49 16.02
C PHE A 71 -23.28 -26.47 17.12
N PHE A 72 -23.34 -26.91 18.36
CA PHE A 72 -22.90 -26.15 19.54
C PHE A 72 -21.68 -26.82 20.13
N ILE A 73 -20.58 -26.06 20.28
CA ILE A 73 -19.30 -26.51 20.79
C ILE A 73 -18.85 -25.58 21.91
N HIS A 74 -18.84 -26.12 23.15
CA HIS A 74 -18.35 -25.37 24.31
C HIS A 74 -16.93 -25.78 24.64
N LEU A 75 -16.01 -24.80 24.62
CA LEU A 75 -14.59 -25.01 24.87
C LEU A 75 -14.19 -24.53 26.25
N ASP A 76 -13.36 -25.32 26.92
CA ASP A 76 -12.75 -24.99 28.21
C ASP A 76 -11.54 -24.07 27.99
N LEU A 77 -11.84 -22.84 27.52
CA LEU A 77 -10.86 -21.82 27.18
C LEU A 77 -11.35 -20.44 27.63
N ASP A 78 -10.47 -19.62 28.16
CA ASP A 78 -10.77 -18.21 28.46
C ASP A 78 -11.06 -17.39 27.21
N LYS A 79 -10.33 -17.66 26.10
CA LYS A 79 -10.53 -17.00 24.80
C LYS A 79 -10.69 -18.06 23.71
N LEU A 80 -11.61 -17.82 22.77
CA LEU A 80 -11.77 -18.64 21.59
C LEU A 80 -10.66 -18.31 20.57
N THR A 81 -9.87 -19.32 20.20
CA THR A 81 -8.81 -19.19 19.19
C THR A 81 -9.12 -20.00 17.94
N ASN A 82 -8.54 -19.61 16.79
CA ASN A 82 -8.89 -20.18 15.50
C ASN A 82 -8.42 -21.63 15.31
N THR A 83 -7.27 -22.01 15.85
CA THR A 83 -6.66 -23.34 15.65
C THR A 83 -7.54 -24.48 16.13
N PRO A 84 -8.03 -24.54 17.41
CA PRO A 84 -8.93 -25.61 17.86
C PRO A 84 -10.22 -25.65 17.04
N GLN A 85 -10.77 -24.50 16.65
CA GLN A 85 -11.99 -24.45 15.84
C GLN A 85 -11.81 -25.13 14.48
N ARG A 86 -10.70 -24.85 13.79
CA ARG A 86 -10.39 -25.48 12.49
C ARG A 86 -10.23 -26.99 12.59
N GLU A 87 -9.53 -27.46 13.62
CA GLU A 87 -9.32 -28.89 13.84
C GLU A 87 -10.62 -29.61 14.15
N ILE A 88 -11.48 -29.02 14.98
CA ILE A 88 -12.79 -29.60 15.30
C ILE A 88 -13.68 -29.66 14.04
N ILE A 89 -13.74 -28.58 13.26
CA ILE A 89 -14.53 -28.54 12.02
C ILE A 89 -14.03 -29.59 11.04
N LYS A 90 -12.71 -29.67 10.80
CA LYS A 90 -12.09 -30.66 9.91
C LYS A 90 -12.44 -32.08 10.32
N LYS A 91 -12.46 -32.35 11.62
CA LYS A 91 -12.78 -33.69 12.14
C LYS A 91 -14.25 -34.02 11.99
N LEU A 92 -15.17 -33.10 12.26
CA LEU A 92 -16.61 -33.28 12.08
C LEU A 92 -16.97 -33.57 10.62
N GLU A 93 -16.38 -32.86 9.67
CA GLU A 93 -16.58 -33.11 8.25
C GLU A 93 -16.12 -34.52 7.85
N THR A 94 -14.93 -34.95 8.29
CA THR A 94 -14.44 -36.31 8.02
C THR A 94 -15.25 -37.41 8.73
N TYR A 95 -15.95 -37.08 9.81
CA TYR A 95 -16.80 -37.97 10.55
C TYR A 95 -18.21 -38.15 9.93
N GLY A 96 -18.52 -37.37 8.86
CA GLY A 96 -19.76 -37.55 8.10
C GLY A 96 -20.72 -36.35 8.17
N TYR A 97 -20.26 -35.17 8.58
CA TYR A 97 -21.07 -33.96 8.62
C TYR A 97 -20.50 -32.90 7.65
N PRO A 98 -20.76 -33.01 6.34
CA PRO A 98 -20.16 -32.13 5.34
C PRO A 98 -20.79 -30.73 5.28
N PHE A 99 -21.99 -30.54 5.87
CA PHE A 99 -22.73 -29.28 5.84
C PHE A 99 -23.15 -28.89 7.25
N GLY A 100 -22.85 -27.63 7.63
CA GLY A 100 -23.30 -27.14 8.92
C GLY A 100 -22.76 -25.77 9.28
N LEU A 101 -23.40 -25.18 10.29
CA LEU A 101 -22.93 -24.00 10.99
C LEU A 101 -22.41 -24.40 12.38
N PHE A 102 -21.24 -23.87 12.75
CA PHE A 102 -20.59 -24.22 14.02
C PHE A 102 -20.63 -23.04 14.97
N VAL A 103 -21.29 -23.21 16.12
CA VAL A 103 -21.39 -22.20 17.16
C VAL A 103 -20.45 -22.58 18.30
N PHE A 104 -19.32 -21.88 18.41
CA PHE A 104 -18.35 -22.06 19.49
C PHE A 104 -18.67 -21.11 20.65
N SER A 105 -18.46 -21.57 21.87
CA SER A 105 -18.61 -20.80 23.10
C SER A 105 -17.46 -21.10 24.06
N ASN A 106 -17.07 -20.15 24.92
CA ASN A 106 -16.02 -20.30 25.92
C ASN A 106 -16.57 -20.26 27.38
N GLU A 107 -15.71 -20.54 28.36
CA GLU A 107 -16.04 -20.52 29.79
C GLU A 107 -16.20 -19.13 30.37
N LYS A 108 -15.52 -18.12 29.81
CA LYS A 108 -15.48 -16.75 30.35
C LYS A 108 -16.89 -16.11 30.43
N SER A 109 -17.15 -15.29 31.45
CA SER A 109 -18.37 -14.48 31.56
C SER A 109 -17.97 -12.98 31.61
N PRO A 110 -18.51 -12.11 30.72
CA PRO A 110 -19.43 -12.44 29.63
C PRO A 110 -18.75 -13.34 28.57
N ARG A 111 -19.52 -14.28 28.02
CA ARG A 111 -18.97 -15.23 27.03
C ARG A 111 -18.87 -14.63 25.66
N THR A 112 -17.89 -15.11 24.88
CA THR A 112 -17.79 -14.88 23.45
C THR A 112 -18.37 -16.06 22.68
N LEU A 113 -19.11 -15.80 21.62
CA LEU A 113 -19.64 -16.80 20.71
C LEU A 113 -19.11 -16.57 19.32
N HIS A 114 -18.58 -17.61 18.67
CA HIS A 114 -18.21 -17.57 17.27
C HIS A 114 -19.19 -18.40 16.44
N PHE A 115 -19.94 -17.74 15.56
CA PHE A 115 -20.75 -18.42 14.53
C PHE A 115 -19.88 -18.59 13.31
N VAL A 116 -19.54 -19.84 12.97
CA VAL A 116 -18.53 -20.16 11.96
C VAL A 116 -19.18 -20.91 10.82
N ASN A 117 -19.12 -20.33 9.62
CA ASN A 117 -19.54 -20.93 8.36
C ASN A 117 -18.31 -21.35 7.55
N VAL A 118 -18.40 -22.52 6.89
CA VAL A 118 -17.38 -23.02 5.97
C VAL A 118 -17.91 -22.95 4.55
N LYS A 119 -17.28 -22.11 3.73
CA LYS A 119 -17.55 -22.04 2.29
C LYS A 119 -16.55 -22.94 1.56
N TYR A 120 -17.04 -23.75 0.64
CA TYR A 120 -16.20 -24.53 -0.24
C TYR A 120 -16.16 -23.86 -1.61
N GLU A 121 -14.96 -23.55 -2.08
CA GLU A 121 -14.73 -23.13 -3.47
C GLU A 121 -14.19 -24.34 -4.25
N GLU A 122 -14.88 -24.70 -5.35
CA GLU A 122 -14.40 -25.75 -6.24
C GLU A 122 -13.24 -25.23 -7.08
N LYS A 123 -12.04 -25.66 -6.76
CA LYS A 123 -10.86 -25.49 -7.61
C LYS A 123 -10.62 -26.82 -8.35
N ARG A 124 -10.01 -26.77 -9.53
CA ARG A 124 -9.96 -27.88 -10.51
C ARG A 124 -9.54 -29.25 -9.98
N GLU A 125 -8.85 -29.34 -8.84
CA GLU A 125 -8.36 -30.61 -8.26
C GLU A 125 -8.59 -30.77 -6.75
N GLU A 126 -8.85 -29.66 -6.00
CA GLU A 126 -9.12 -29.71 -4.56
C GLU A 126 -10.23 -28.71 -4.17
N ARG A 127 -11.01 -29.06 -3.13
CA ARG A 127 -11.96 -28.12 -2.52
C ARG A 127 -11.23 -27.26 -1.50
N GLU A 128 -11.11 -25.96 -1.77
CA GLU A 128 -10.57 -25.02 -0.79
C GLU A 128 -11.63 -24.65 0.23
N LYS A 129 -11.21 -24.60 1.51
CA LYS A 129 -12.07 -24.26 2.64
C LYS A 129 -11.83 -22.84 3.06
N ILE A 130 -12.86 -22.02 2.96
CA ILE A 130 -12.84 -20.64 3.44
C ILE A 130 -13.72 -20.55 4.66
N ILE A 131 -13.13 -20.22 5.80
CA ILE A 131 -13.83 -20.04 7.07
C ILE A 131 -14.24 -18.59 7.21
N ARG A 132 -15.53 -18.36 7.49
CA ARG A 132 -16.10 -17.06 7.77
C ARG A 132 -16.76 -17.09 9.15
N ARG A 133 -16.52 -16.05 9.95
CA ARG A 133 -16.98 -16.06 11.34
C ARG A 133 -17.65 -14.74 11.70
N MET A 134 -18.75 -14.83 12.46
CA MET A 134 -19.37 -13.72 13.18
C MET A 134 -19.04 -13.86 14.65
N VAL A 135 -18.41 -12.84 15.22
CA VAL A 135 -18.02 -12.80 16.64
C VAL A 135 -19.08 -12.05 17.43
N ILE A 136 -19.72 -12.74 18.37
CA ILE A 136 -20.78 -12.21 19.23
C ILE A 136 -20.22 -12.06 20.63
N GLU A 137 -19.95 -10.83 21.02
CA GLU A 137 -19.40 -10.45 22.33
C GLU A 137 -20.11 -9.20 22.87
N GLU A 138 -19.95 -8.91 24.14
CA GLU A 138 -20.52 -7.71 24.76
C GLU A 138 -20.02 -6.44 24.07
N GLY A 139 -20.94 -5.52 23.73
CA GLY A 139 -20.63 -4.27 23.04
C GLY A 139 -20.39 -4.41 21.53
N GLY A 140 -20.74 -5.55 20.91
CA GLY A 140 -20.69 -5.74 19.47
C GLY A 140 -21.78 -4.96 18.72
N GLY A 141 -21.51 -4.64 17.44
CA GLY A 141 -22.47 -4.07 16.48
C GLY A 141 -23.35 -5.15 15.85
N PHE A 142 -24.46 -5.52 16.49
CA PHE A 142 -25.26 -6.69 16.07
C PHE A 142 -26.25 -6.42 14.94
N ARG A 143 -26.38 -5.17 14.48
CA ARG A 143 -27.39 -4.82 13.45
C ARG A 143 -27.07 -5.49 12.12
N THR A 144 -25.84 -5.38 11.64
CA THR A 144 -25.38 -6.11 10.44
C THR A 144 -25.54 -7.62 10.63
N TYR A 145 -25.15 -8.17 11.79
CA TYR A 145 -25.28 -9.61 12.03
C TYR A 145 -26.76 -10.08 12.04
N SER A 146 -27.67 -9.28 12.58
CA SER A 146 -29.10 -9.63 12.56
C SER A 146 -29.68 -9.59 11.14
N GLU A 147 -29.29 -8.59 10.33
CA GLU A 147 -29.66 -8.50 8.92
C GLU A 147 -29.11 -9.69 8.12
N ARG A 148 -27.86 -10.08 8.37
CA ARG A 148 -27.20 -11.20 7.69
C ARG A 148 -27.76 -12.55 8.12
N LEU A 149 -27.96 -12.79 9.42
CA LEU A 149 -28.55 -14.01 9.93
C LEU A 149 -30.01 -14.19 9.51
N SER A 150 -30.78 -13.14 9.26
CA SER A 150 -32.12 -13.26 8.73
C SER A 150 -32.17 -13.93 7.34
N LEU A 151 -31.04 -13.90 6.58
CA LEU A 151 -30.95 -14.56 5.26
C LEU A 151 -30.95 -16.10 5.35
N ILE A 152 -30.57 -16.68 6.51
CA ILE A 152 -30.51 -18.13 6.70
C ILE A 152 -31.85 -18.72 7.24
N GLU A 153 -32.88 -17.91 7.34
CA GLU A 153 -34.20 -18.38 7.69
C GLU A 153 -34.69 -19.47 6.72
N ILE A 154 -35.27 -20.55 7.24
CA ILE A 154 -35.90 -21.62 6.46
C ILE A 154 -37.32 -21.20 6.12
N GLU A 155 -37.54 -20.76 4.89
CA GLU A 155 -38.84 -20.36 4.35
C GLU A 155 -39.56 -21.50 3.61
N ASP A 156 -38.80 -22.49 3.10
CA ASP A 156 -39.29 -23.67 2.38
C ASP A 156 -38.75 -24.96 3.02
N GLU A 157 -39.65 -25.88 3.35
CA GLU A 157 -39.28 -27.15 3.96
C GLU A 157 -38.52 -28.12 3.02
N ASN A 158 -38.55 -27.86 1.71
CA ASN A 158 -37.93 -28.72 0.71
C ASN A 158 -36.47 -28.33 0.36
N LEU A 159 -35.92 -27.30 0.98
CA LEU A 159 -34.54 -26.88 0.72
C LEU A 159 -33.54 -28.01 0.94
N THR A 160 -32.68 -28.24 -0.03
CA THR A 160 -31.58 -29.20 0.08
C THR A 160 -30.47 -28.67 0.99
N PRO A 161 -29.63 -29.51 1.57
CA PRO A 161 -28.48 -29.07 2.38
C PRO A 161 -27.54 -28.13 1.63
N LEU A 162 -27.38 -28.30 0.31
CA LEU A 162 -26.54 -27.45 -0.53
C LEU A 162 -27.16 -26.04 -0.72
N GLU A 163 -28.48 -25.94 -0.89
CA GLU A 163 -29.17 -24.65 -0.98
C GLU A 163 -29.13 -23.91 0.36
N ILE A 164 -29.26 -24.63 1.48
CA ILE A 164 -29.08 -24.04 2.81
C ILE A 164 -27.64 -23.54 2.99
N GLN A 165 -26.66 -24.34 2.59
CA GLN A 165 -25.25 -23.91 2.61
C GLN A 165 -25.03 -22.66 1.76
N ALA A 166 -25.68 -22.54 0.61
CA ALA A 166 -25.58 -21.35 -0.24
C ALA A 166 -26.14 -20.10 0.46
N LYS A 167 -27.30 -20.23 1.18
CA LYS A 167 -27.83 -19.14 2.03
C LYS A 167 -26.82 -18.73 3.12
N HIS A 168 -26.19 -19.71 3.77
CA HIS A 168 -25.14 -19.43 4.78
C HIS A 168 -23.92 -18.74 4.14
N ASN A 169 -23.48 -19.20 2.98
CA ASN A 169 -22.35 -18.56 2.26
C ASN A 169 -22.67 -17.09 1.92
N GLU A 170 -23.90 -16.80 1.55
CA GLU A 170 -24.35 -15.42 1.31
C GLU A 170 -24.41 -14.61 2.61
N ALA A 171 -24.96 -15.17 3.70
CA ALA A 171 -25.06 -14.50 4.99
C ALA A 171 -23.67 -14.12 5.56
N PHE A 172 -22.67 -14.95 5.35
CA PHE A 172 -21.30 -14.76 5.83
C PHE A 172 -20.38 -14.12 4.78
N ASP A 173 -20.91 -13.46 3.74
CA ASP A 173 -20.13 -12.80 2.70
C ASP A 173 -19.57 -11.46 3.18
N VAL A 174 -18.24 -11.40 3.31
CA VAL A 174 -17.49 -10.22 3.78
C VAL A 174 -17.47 -9.12 2.72
N ASP A 175 -17.42 -9.47 1.42
CA ASP A 175 -17.37 -8.47 0.34
C ASP A 175 -18.66 -7.62 0.33
N LYS A 176 -19.83 -8.23 0.60
CA LYS A 176 -21.11 -7.51 0.75
C LYS A 176 -21.13 -6.57 1.96
N VAL A 177 -20.51 -6.96 3.07
CA VAL A 177 -20.39 -6.09 4.26
C VAL A 177 -19.47 -4.92 3.95
N THR A 178 -18.38 -5.16 3.23
CA THR A 178 -17.45 -4.12 2.76
C THR A 178 -18.16 -3.10 1.86
N GLU A 179 -18.92 -3.59 0.89
CA GLU A 179 -19.68 -2.73 -0.04
C GLU A 179 -20.75 -1.91 0.70
N GLU A 180 -21.47 -2.51 1.64
CA GLU A 180 -22.47 -1.80 2.44
C GLU A 180 -21.83 -0.74 3.33
N PHE A 181 -20.71 -1.06 4.00
CA PHE A 181 -19.96 -0.10 4.80
C PHE A 181 -19.45 1.06 3.94
N PHE A 182 -18.92 0.77 2.75
CA PHE A 182 -18.49 1.78 1.78
C PHE A 182 -19.60 2.75 1.43
N ASN A 183 -20.77 2.23 1.05
CA ASN A 183 -21.91 3.06 0.65
C ASN A 183 -22.37 3.97 1.80
N ARG A 184 -22.45 3.43 3.03
CA ARG A 184 -22.84 4.23 4.21
C ARG A 184 -21.80 5.28 4.57
N TYR A 185 -20.52 4.91 4.53
CA TYR A 185 -19.45 5.87 4.78
C TYR A 185 -19.47 7.03 3.75
N LYS A 186 -19.69 6.70 2.49
CA LYS A 186 -19.79 7.68 1.39
C LYS A 186 -20.96 8.64 1.61
N ASP A 187 -22.15 8.12 1.87
CA ASP A 187 -23.34 8.91 2.13
C ASP A 187 -23.10 9.93 3.26
N ILE A 188 -22.52 9.47 4.37
CA ILE A 188 -22.21 10.32 5.54
C ILE A 188 -21.13 11.37 5.19
N LEU A 189 -20.09 10.98 4.47
CA LEU A 189 -19.04 11.89 4.01
C LEU A 189 -19.62 13.03 3.16
N GLU A 190 -20.48 12.70 2.22
CA GLU A 190 -21.15 13.67 1.34
C GLU A 190 -22.12 14.57 2.10
N ASN A 191 -22.90 14.02 3.02
CA ASN A 191 -23.85 14.77 3.83
C ASN A 191 -23.14 15.81 4.72
N ILE A 192 -22.06 15.41 5.39
CA ILE A 192 -21.29 16.36 6.23
C ILE A 192 -20.58 17.40 5.36
N THR A 193 -19.96 17.00 4.26
CA THR A 193 -19.30 17.94 3.34
C THR A 193 -20.28 18.96 2.80
N LYS A 194 -21.48 18.53 2.36
CA LYS A 194 -22.55 19.41 1.90
C LYS A 194 -23.11 20.30 3.02
N TYR A 195 -23.18 19.82 4.25
CA TYR A 195 -23.54 20.62 5.40
C TYR A 195 -22.53 21.76 5.62
N LEU A 196 -21.23 21.45 5.58
CA LEU A 196 -20.15 22.43 5.76
C LEU A 196 -20.12 23.48 4.65
N SER A 197 -20.47 23.16 3.42
CA SER A 197 -20.52 24.11 2.31
C SER A 197 -21.54 25.22 2.52
N LYS A 198 -22.59 25.00 3.33
CA LYS A 198 -23.58 26.03 3.71
C LYS A 198 -22.97 27.21 4.50
N PHE A 199 -21.80 27.01 5.08
CA PHE A 199 -21.07 28.00 5.87
C PHE A 199 -19.88 28.61 5.09
N ASN A 200 -19.91 28.57 3.75
CA ASN A 200 -18.85 29.05 2.86
C ASN A 200 -17.49 28.37 3.07
N ILE A 201 -17.50 27.16 3.59
CA ILE A 201 -16.30 26.32 3.65
C ILE A 201 -16.12 25.69 2.27
N ASP A 202 -14.92 25.82 1.71
CA ASP A 202 -14.55 25.19 0.46
C ASP A 202 -14.78 23.67 0.52
N GLU A 203 -15.32 23.11 -0.56
CA GLU A 203 -15.72 21.70 -0.62
C GLU A 203 -14.54 20.77 -0.30
N GLU A 204 -13.36 21.07 -0.83
CA GLU A 204 -12.17 20.26 -0.60
C GLU A 204 -11.74 20.33 0.88
N LYS A 205 -11.71 21.51 1.48
CA LYS A 205 -11.42 21.69 2.91
C LYS A 205 -12.47 20.97 3.78
N GLY A 206 -13.75 21.08 3.43
CA GLY A 206 -14.84 20.40 4.12
C GLY A 206 -14.70 18.88 4.04
N ARG A 207 -14.33 18.34 2.88
CA ARG A 207 -14.09 16.92 2.65
C ARG A 207 -12.90 16.40 3.47
N TYR A 208 -11.78 17.13 3.51
CA TYR A 208 -10.62 16.76 4.33
C TYR A 208 -10.95 16.75 5.83
N PHE A 209 -11.63 17.77 6.32
CA PHE A 209 -12.12 17.78 7.71
C PHE A 209 -12.97 16.55 8.00
N THR A 210 -13.95 16.24 7.14
CA THR A 210 -14.89 15.14 7.34
C THR A 210 -14.17 13.79 7.37
N ILE A 211 -13.24 13.54 6.45
CA ILE A 211 -12.43 12.30 6.43
C ILE A 211 -11.65 12.17 7.74
N GLN A 212 -10.98 13.23 8.18
CA GLN A 212 -10.20 13.20 9.42
C GLN A 212 -11.07 13.02 10.66
N PHE A 213 -12.22 13.67 10.68
CA PHE A 213 -13.20 13.52 11.75
C PHE A 213 -13.71 12.07 11.84
N LEU A 214 -14.13 11.48 10.71
CA LEU A 214 -14.59 10.09 10.67
C LEU A 214 -13.45 9.11 11.03
N ASN A 215 -12.22 9.37 10.63
CA ASN A 215 -11.05 8.59 11.04
C ASN A 215 -10.86 8.57 12.55
N ARG A 216 -11.01 9.72 13.22
CA ARG A 216 -10.96 9.81 14.69
C ARG A 216 -12.06 8.98 15.33
N MET A 217 -13.31 9.11 14.85
CA MET A 217 -14.45 8.35 15.35
C MET A 217 -14.25 6.83 15.20
N ILE A 218 -13.82 6.39 14.02
CA ILE A 218 -13.55 4.97 13.74
C ILE A 218 -12.39 4.46 14.60
N PHE A 219 -11.29 5.22 14.72
CA PHE A 219 -10.16 4.84 15.58
C PHE A 219 -10.60 4.63 17.03
N ILE A 220 -11.47 5.49 17.55
CA ILE A 220 -12.03 5.34 18.89
C ILE A 220 -12.84 4.05 19.01
N TYR A 221 -13.60 3.67 17.97
CA TYR A 221 -14.33 2.41 17.95
C TYR A 221 -13.38 1.20 18.00
N PHE A 222 -12.21 1.27 17.39
CA PHE A 222 -11.19 0.21 17.53
C PHE A 222 -10.60 0.15 18.95
N ILE A 223 -10.24 1.30 19.57
CA ILE A 223 -9.62 1.28 20.91
C ILE A 223 -10.60 0.97 22.04
N GLN A 224 -11.90 1.31 21.92
CA GLN A 224 -12.89 0.89 22.91
C GLN A 224 -13.09 -0.62 22.93
N LYS A 225 -12.90 -1.33 21.80
CA LYS A 225 -12.85 -2.81 21.74
C LYS A 225 -11.69 -3.40 22.54
N LYS A 226 -10.60 -2.65 22.73
CA LYS A 226 -9.46 -3.01 23.60
C LYS A 226 -9.73 -2.76 25.08
N GLU A 227 -10.92 -2.29 25.46
CA GLU A 227 -11.28 -1.93 26.83
C GLU A 227 -10.40 -0.81 27.44
N TRP A 228 -9.87 0.08 26.61
CA TRP A 228 -9.02 1.19 27.02
C TRP A 228 -9.78 2.46 27.41
N LEU A 229 -11.06 2.55 27.01
CA LEU A 229 -11.92 3.67 27.37
C LEU A 229 -12.78 3.27 28.57
N VAL A 230 -12.72 4.09 29.62
CA VAL A 230 -13.31 3.80 30.91
C VAL A 230 -14.11 4.99 31.42
N TRP A 231 -15.19 4.73 32.19
CA TRP A 231 -15.90 5.78 32.92
C TRP A 231 -15.20 6.12 34.24
N ASN A 232 -14.73 5.08 34.96
CA ASN A 232 -13.94 5.19 36.17
C ASN A 232 -12.78 4.17 36.10
N GLU A 233 -11.87 4.22 37.06
CA GLU A 233 -10.77 3.25 37.14
C GLU A 233 -11.33 1.82 37.23
N GLY A 234 -10.96 0.98 36.24
CA GLY A 234 -11.37 -0.41 36.16
C GLY A 234 -12.75 -0.69 35.58
N GLU A 235 -13.49 0.32 35.13
CA GLU A 235 -14.79 0.19 34.45
C GLU A 235 -14.73 0.48 32.96
N PRO A 236 -14.27 -0.47 32.11
CA PRO A 236 -14.20 -0.28 30.67
C PRO A 236 -15.57 -0.32 30.01
N ASP A 237 -15.73 0.44 28.93
CA ASP A 237 -16.96 0.45 28.16
C ASP A 237 -16.64 0.26 26.65
N LYS A 238 -17.02 -0.89 26.11
CA LYS A 238 -16.83 -1.22 24.67
C LYS A 238 -17.71 -0.40 23.72
N ARG A 239 -18.65 0.39 24.27
CA ARG A 239 -19.52 1.33 23.54
C ARG A 239 -19.38 2.75 24.06
N TYR A 240 -18.25 3.08 24.63
CA TYR A 240 -17.98 4.34 25.32
C TYR A 240 -18.45 5.57 24.55
N LEU A 241 -18.06 5.71 23.29
CA LEU A 241 -18.36 6.90 22.48
C LEU A 241 -19.87 7.07 22.23
N TYR A 242 -20.59 5.97 21.97
CA TYR A 242 -22.03 5.99 21.81
C TYR A 242 -22.76 6.30 23.13
N ASN A 243 -22.29 5.73 24.23
CA ASN A 243 -22.85 6.00 25.55
C ASN A 243 -22.57 7.44 25.99
N LEU A 244 -21.42 8.02 25.63
CA LEU A 244 -21.11 9.44 25.82
C LEU A 244 -22.11 10.32 25.05
N TYR A 245 -22.41 10.00 23.80
CA TYR A 245 -23.41 10.70 23.00
C TYR A 245 -24.82 10.60 23.58
N LYS A 246 -25.24 9.40 24.01
CA LYS A 246 -26.55 9.21 24.69
C LYS A 246 -26.65 10.04 25.97
N LYS A 247 -25.56 10.11 26.74
CA LYS A 247 -25.48 10.90 27.96
C LYS A 247 -25.60 12.39 27.65
N TYR A 248 -24.88 12.87 26.60
CA TYR A 248 -25.06 14.24 26.10
C TYR A 248 -26.52 14.53 25.75
N LYS A 249 -27.19 13.69 24.94
CA LYS A 249 -28.59 13.91 24.55
C LYS A 249 -29.56 13.95 25.73
N LYS A 250 -29.33 13.12 26.71
CA LYS A 250 -30.23 12.99 27.89
C LYS A 250 -30.04 14.12 28.91
N GLU A 251 -28.79 14.49 29.20
CA GLU A 251 -28.45 15.29 30.39
C GLU A 251 -27.95 16.72 30.04
N TYR A 252 -27.39 16.92 28.87
CA TYR A 252 -26.66 18.16 28.49
C TYR A 252 -27.28 18.89 27.32
N LYS A 253 -28.21 18.31 26.56
CA LYS A 253 -28.80 18.94 25.41
C LYS A 253 -29.60 20.18 25.79
N THR A 254 -29.02 21.35 25.42
CA THR A 254 -29.66 22.67 25.58
C THR A 254 -29.58 23.40 24.24
N LYS A 255 -30.24 24.56 24.10
CA LYS A 255 -30.22 25.37 22.86
C LYS A 255 -28.79 25.79 22.43
N ASN A 256 -27.85 25.89 23.39
CA ASN A 256 -26.49 26.37 23.16
C ASN A 256 -25.43 25.27 23.28
N SER A 257 -25.81 24.02 23.58
CA SER A 257 -24.87 22.89 23.66
C SER A 257 -24.60 22.29 22.28
N ASN A 258 -23.41 21.73 22.12
CA ASN A 258 -22.99 21.05 20.88
C ASN A 258 -22.07 19.89 21.23
N PHE A 259 -22.37 18.70 20.71
CA PHE A 259 -21.63 17.49 21.05
C PHE A 259 -20.16 17.56 20.57
N TYR A 260 -19.91 18.09 19.35
CA TYR A 260 -18.55 18.23 18.85
C TYR A 260 -17.71 19.16 19.73
N ARG A 261 -18.14 20.41 19.87
CA ARG A 261 -17.41 21.45 20.60
C ARG A 261 -17.25 21.10 22.10
N ASP A 262 -18.34 20.65 22.77
CA ASP A 262 -18.36 20.55 24.22
C ASP A 262 -17.84 19.21 24.74
N PHE A 263 -17.82 18.12 23.88
CA PHE A 263 -17.46 16.77 24.30
C PHE A 263 -16.32 16.19 23.44
N LEU A 264 -16.42 16.26 22.11
CA LEU A 264 -15.43 15.62 21.26
C LEU A 264 -14.11 16.41 21.15
N GLU A 265 -14.15 17.73 21.02
CA GLU A 265 -12.93 18.55 21.03
C GLU A 265 -12.11 18.36 22.32
N PRO A 266 -12.70 18.46 23.54
CA PRO A 266 -11.96 18.20 24.76
C PRO A 266 -11.46 16.74 24.87
N LEU A 267 -12.16 15.75 24.31
CA LEU A 267 -11.70 14.38 24.26
C LEU A 267 -10.50 14.23 23.30
N PHE A 268 -10.63 14.71 22.07
CA PHE A 268 -9.64 14.54 21.01
C PHE A 268 -8.34 15.31 21.31
N PHE A 269 -8.45 16.58 21.60
CA PHE A 269 -7.30 17.48 21.63
C PHE A 269 -6.69 17.71 23.02
N TYR A 270 -7.40 17.28 24.07
CA TYR A 270 -6.91 17.47 25.43
C TYR A 270 -6.81 16.15 26.20
N ALA A 271 -7.88 15.37 26.35
CA ALA A 271 -7.87 14.15 27.15
C ALA A 271 -6.90 13.11 26.58
N PHE A 272 -6.97 12.81 25.29
CA PHE A 272 -6.05 11.88 24.61
C PHE A 272 -4.60 12.38 24.51
N ASN A 273 -4.34 13.64 24.84
CA ASN A 273 -3.00 14.24 24.91
C ASN A 273 -2.53 14.49 26.34
N GLN A 274 -3.24 13.94 27.34
CA GLN A 274 -2.94 14.13 28.76
C GLN A 274 -2.88 15.62 29.18
N ASN A 275 -3.59 16.49 28.48
CA ASN A 275 -3.67 17.92 28.75
C ASN A 275 -4.90 18.22 29.64
N SER A 276 -4.67 18.58 30.88
CA SER A 276 -5.73 18.83 31.86
C SER A 276 -6.66 20.02 31.55
N SER A 277 -6.40 20.76 30.48
CA SER A 277 -7.25 21.91 30.06
C SER A 277 -8.67 21.48 29.66
N PHE A 278 -8.94 20.18 29.42
CA PHE A 278 -10.32 19.68 29.29
C PHE A 278 -11.19 19.98 30.50
N LYS A 279 -10.60 20.16 31.69
CA LYS A 279 -11.32 20.53 32.92
C LYS A 279 -12.00 21.90 32.84
N ASN A 280 -11.57 22.78 31.92
CA ASN A 280 -12.14 24.09 31.70
C ASN A 280 -13.44 24.04 30.86
N PHE A 281 -13.74 22.92 30.23
CA PHE A 281 -14.97 22.73 29.47
C PHE A 281 -16.17 22.48 30.40
N PRO A 282 -17.42 22.78 29.95
CA PRO A 282 -18.64 22.63 30.76
C PRO A 282 -19.08 21.16 30.90
N LEU A 283 -18.14 20.29 31.26
CA LEU A 283 -18.34 18.87 31.48
C LEU A 283 -18.72 18.55 32.93
N SER A 284 -19.54 17.52 33.17
CA SER A 284 -19.80 17.01 34.50
C SER A 284 -18.55 16.45 35.16
N GLN A 285 -18.63 16.31 36.50
CA GLN A 285 -17.53 15.72 37.26
C GLN A 285 -17.23 14.27 36.83
N GLU A 286 -18.26 13.49 36.53
CA GLU A 286 -18.11 12.11 36.00
C GLU A 286 -17.35 12.06 34.68
N ILE A 287 -17.70 12.94 33.72
CA ILE A 287 -17.00 13.00 32.43
C ILE A 287 -15.57 13.50 32.62
N LYS A 288 -15.32 14.46 33.49
CA LYS A 288 -13.98 14.93 33.85
C LYS A 288 -13.12 13.84 34.46
N ILE A 289 -13.72 13.01 35.33
CA ILE A 289 -13.04 11.82 35.85
C ILE A 289 -12.70 10.85 34.73
N SER A 290 -13.69 10.50 33.92
CA SER A 290 -13.45 9.60 32.74
C SER A 290 -12.35 10.13 31.84
N TYR A 291 -12.33 11.39 31.49
CA TYR A 291 -11.29 12.01 30.65
C TYR A 291 -9.89 11.99 31.29
N SER A 292 -9.83 11.96 32.62
CA SER A 292 -8.55 11.81 33.34
C SER A 292 -7.95 10.39 33.23
N TYR A 293 -8.75 9.40 32.84
CA TYR A 293 -8.33 8.01 32.63
C TYR A 293 -8.22 7.64 31.15
N MET A 294 -8.23 8.62 30.24
CA MET A 294 -8.04 8.33 28.81
C MET A 294 -6.60 7.92 28.49
N PRO A 295 -6.40 7.00 27.54
CA PRO A 295 -5.06 6.62 27.12
C PRO A 295 -4.34 7.81 26.50
N TYR A 296 -3.01 7.88 26.72
CA TYR A 296 -2.17 8.91 26.10
C TYR A 296 -1.83 8.53 24.65
N LEU A 297 -2.64 8.99 23.69
CA LEU A 297 -2.48 8.64 22.30
C LEU A 297 -1.41 9.49 21.61
N ASN A 298 -1.46 10.80 21.76
CA ASN A 298 -0.48 11.80 21.22
C ASN A 298 0.01 11.53 19.79
N GLY A 299 -0.76 10.89 18.95
CA GLY A 299 -0.42 10.74 17.54
C GLY A 299 -0.99 11.89 16.72
N GLY A 300 -0.44 12.16 15.53
CA GLY A 300 -0.92 13.22 14.63
C GLY A 300 -2.42 13.19 14.35
N LEU A 301 -3.10 12.05 14.59
CA LEU A 301 -4.54 11.90 14.46
C LEU A 301 -5.32 12.79 15.46
N PHE A 302 -4.84 12.90 16.72
CA PHE A 302 -5.48 13.65 17.79
C PHE A 302 -4.79 15.00 18.08
N THR A 303 -3.93 15.46 17.21
CA THR A 303 -3.36 16.81 17.22
C THR A 303 -4.21 17.73 16.35
N LYS A 304 -4.54 18.93 16.88
CA LYS A 304 -5.30 19.94 16.12
C LYS A 304 -4.46 20.44 14.94
N ASN A 305 -5.04 20.52 13.75
CA ASN A 305 -4.37 20.95 12.54
C ASN A 305 -5.22 21.96 11.73
N LYS A 306 -4.71 22.43 10.59
CA LYS A 306 -5.36 23.44 9.73
C LYS A 306 -6.78 23.09 9.27
N PHE A 307 -7.13 21.80 9.20
CA PHE A 307 -8.48 21.37 8.81
C PHE A 307 -9.47 21.39 9.97
N ASP A 308 -8.99 21.37 11.22
CA ASP A 308 -9.83 21.50 12.42
C ASP A 308 -10.24 22.95 12.70
N GLU A 309 -9.68 23.92 11.99
CA GLU A 309 -10.00 25.34 12.13
C GLU A 309 -11.18 25.73 11.23
N LEU A 310 -12.38 25.28 11.59
CA LEU A 310 -13.63 25.61 10.88
C LEU A 310 -14.31 26.89 11.35
N GLY A 311 -13.69 27.64 12.25
CA GLY A 311 -14.29 28.83 12.87
C GLY A 311 -15.43 28.47 13.82
N ASP A 312 -16.56 29.20 13.72
CA ASP A 312 -17.74 29.00 14.57
C ASP A 312 -18.70 27.95 14.04
N VAL A 313 -18.29 27.11 13.07
CA VAL A 313 -19.15 26.06 12.50
C VAL A 313 -19.32 24.92 13.49
N LEU A 314 -20.59 24.60 13.81
CA LEU A 314 -20.95 23.52 14.71
C LEU A 314 -21.66 22.40 13.92
N LEU A 315 -21.22 21.17 14.11
CA LEU A 315 -21.89 20.01 13.55
C LEU A 315 -23.21 19.73 14.28
N GLU A 316 -24.32 19.59 13.55
CA GLU A 316 -25.64 19.34 14.13
C GLU A 316 -25.78 17.92 14.71
N ASP A 317 -26.65 17.78 15.72
CA ASP A 317 -26.92 16.49 16.36
C ASP A 317 -27.47 15.43 15.39
N SER A 318 -28.21 15.84 14.36
CA SER A 318 -28.74 14.94 13.31
C SER A 318 -27.62 14.21 12.56
N LEU A 319 -26.48 14.88 12.32
CA LEU A 319 -25.31 14.24 11.69
C LEU A 319 -24.69 13.17 12.60
N PHE A 320 -24.67 13.40 13.92
CA PHE A 320 -24.19 12.38 14.86
C PHE A 320 -25.14 11.19 14.96
N GLU A 321 -26.46 11.40 14.90
CA GLU A 321 -27.43 10.31 14.84
C GLU A 321 -27.16 9.44 13.60
N GLU A 322 -26.96 10.06 12.45
CA GLU A 322 -26.65 9.35 11.20
C GLU A 322 -25.32 8.58 11.31
N ILE A 323 -24.26 9.19 11.85
CA ILE A 323 -22.95 8.54 12.04
C ILE A 323 -23.07 7.32 12.96
N PHE A 324 -23.75 7.47 14.10
CA PHE A 324 -23.89 6.36 15.03
C PHE A 324 -24.81 5.27 14.50
N ASP A 325 -26.02 5.60 14.07
CA ASP A 325 -27.04 4.61 13.74
C ASP A 325 -26.78 3.89 12.41
N ASN A 326 -26.20 4.60 11.40
CA ASN A 326 -26.01 4.06 10.07
C ASN A 326 -24.58 3.59 9.78
N LEU A 327 -23.58 3.93 10.62
CA LEU A 327 -22.19 3.53 10.42
C LEU A 327 -21.62 2.82 11.64
N LEU A 328 -21.42 3.52 12.76
CA LEU A 328 -20.59 3.05 13.86
C LEU A 328 -21.25 1.94 14.70
N GLU A 329 -22.55 2.03 14.96
CA GLU A 329 -23.31 1.01 15.70
C GLU A 329 -23.92 -0.07 14.77
N LYS A 330 -23.91 0.18 13.46
CA LYS A 330 -24.41 -0.77 12.49
C LYS A 330 -23.43 -1.92 12.25
N PHE A 331 -22.14 -1.61 12.11
CA PHE A 331 -21.10 -2.58 11.80
C PHE A 331 -20.32 -3.00 13.04
N ASN A 332 -19.82 -4.23 13.04
CA ASN A 332 -18.82 -4.66 14.01
C ASN A 332 -17.42 -4.26 13.51
N PHE A 333 -16.52 -3.90 14.45
CA PHE A 333 -15.14 -3.49 14.14
C PHE A 333 -14.16 -4.48 14.76
N THR A 334 -13.16 -4.90 13.99
CA THR A 334 -12.06 -5.75 14.45
C THR A 334 -10.72 -5.12 14.11
N ILE A 335 -9.75 -5.26 15.01
CA ILE A 335 -8.38 -4.75 14.77
C ILE A 335 -7.49 -5.79 14.10
N THR A 336 -7.90 -7.06 14.07
CA THR A 336 -7.14 -8.14 13.45
C THR A 336 -7.34 -8.12 11.94
N GLU A 337 -6.23 -8.05 11.18
CA GLU A 337 -6.23 -8.39 9.77
C GLU A 337 -6.06 -9.89 9.65
N ASP A 338 -7.16 -10.61 9.48
CA ASP A 338 -7.19 -12.08 9.41
C ASP A 338 -6.54 -12.64 8.14
N LEU A 339 -6.24 -13.95 8.15
CA LEU A 339 -5.74 -14.66 6.98
C LEU A 339 -6.83 -14.75 5.89
N PRO A 340 -6.49 -14.78 4.60
CA PRO A 340 -7.47 -14.82 3.50
C PRO A 340 -8.50 -15.96 3.60
N PHE A 341 -8.13 -17.08 4.25
CA PHE A 341 -8.98 -18.27 4.40
C PHE A 341 -9.78 -18.33 5.69
N ASP A 342 -9.61 -17.36 6.60
CA ASP A 342 -10.27 -17.33 7.89
C ASP A 342 -10.48 -15.88 8.32
N ILE A 343 -11.62 -15.30 7.92
CA ILE A 343 -11.91 -13.88 8.06
C ILE A 343 -13.14 -13.67 8.94
N GLU A 344 -13.06 -12.68 9.84
CA GLU A 344 -14.21 -12.18 10.59
C GLU A 344 -15.12 -11.33 9.68
N VAL A 345 -16.43 -11.47 9.83
CA VAL A 345 -17.45 -10.64 9.16
C VAL A 345 -17.58 -9.30 9.92
N ALA A 346 -16.55 -8.47 9.82
CA ALA A 346 -16.43 -7.20 10.54
C ALA A 346 -15.62 -6.20 9.70
N VAL A 347 -15.64 -4.92 10.08
CA VAL A 347 -14.81 -3.88 9.47
C VAL A 347 -13.41 -3.96 10.06
N ASP A 348 -12.43 -4.29 9.24
CA ASP A 348 -11.01 -4.35 9.58
C ASP A 348 -10.21 -3.17 8.99
N PRO A 349 -8.95 -2.96 9.38
CA PRO A 349 -8.13 -1.88 8.83
C PRO A 349 -7.84 -2.00 7.32
N GLU A 350 -7.81 -3.23 6.75
CA GLU A 350 -7.63 -3.43 5.31
C GLU A 350 -8.87 -2.97 4.53
N MET A 351 -10.06 -3.28 5.04
CA MET A 351 -11.33 -2.86 4.47
C MET A 351 -11.43 -1.33 4.42
N LEU A 352 -10.97 -0.63 5.47
CA LEU A 352 -10.87 0.83 5.46
C LEU A 352 -10.02 1.33 4.28
N GLY A 353 -8.87 0.71 4.01
CA GLY A 353 -8.04 1.04 2.86
C GLY A 353 -8.80 0.96 1.54
N LYS A 354 -9.54 -0.13 1.30
CA LYS A 354 -10.38 -0.32 0.11
C LYS A 354 -11.47 0.74 -0.01
N VAL A 355 -12.10 1.09 1.11
CA VAL A 355 -13.15 2.12 1.18
C VAL A 355 -12.59 3.48 0.76
N TYR A 356 -11.45 3.90 1.32
CA TYR A 356 -10.85 5.20 1.00
C TYR A 356 -10.37 5.30 -0.45
N GLU A 357 -9.73 4.29 -0.98
CA GLU A 357 -9.33 4.25 -2.40
C GLU A 357 -10.55 4.34 -3.34
N SER A 358 -11.68 3.75 -2.92
CA SER A 358 -12.92 3.82 -3.68
C SER A 358 -13.61 5.18 -3.65
N LEU A 359 -13.50 5.92 -2.53
CA LEU A 359 -14.17 7.21 -2.33
C LEU A 359 -13.57 8.37 -3.12
N VAL A 360 -12.28 8.32 -3.41
CA VAL A 360 -11.55 9.48 -3.96
C VAL A 360 -11.79 9.66 -5.45
N HIS A 361 -12.16 8.62 -6.15
CA HIS A 361 -12.20 8.61 -7.61
C HIS A 361 -13.59 8.67 -8.22
N GLY A 362 -14.60 9.12 -7.45
CA GLY A 362 -15.95 9.38 -7.96
C GLY A 362 -16.79 8.12 -8.20
N GLU A 363 -18.05 8.35 -8.57
CA GLU A 363 -19.05 7.30 -8.75
C GLU A 363 -18.83 6.41 -9.98
N GLU A 364 -18.05 6.87 -10.95
CA GLU A 364 -17.87 6.14 -12.20
C GLU A 364 -16.59 5.29 -12.17
N ILE A 365 -16.74 4.00 -12.41
CA ILE A 365 -15.63 3.06 -12.73
C ILE A 365 -14.71 3.65 -13.80
N GLN A 366 -15.22 4.50 -14.69
CA GLN A 366 -14.44 5.19 -15.71
C GLN A 366 -13.46 6.23 -15.16
N GLU A 367 -13.77 6.94 -14.07
CA GLU A 367 -12.85 7.90 -13.46
C GLU A 367 -11.70 7.21 -12.71
N ARG A 368 -11.97 6.11 -12.01
CA ARG A 368 -10.93 5.23 -11.43
C ARG A 368 -9.99 4.69 -12.50
N ARG A 369 -10.55 4.23 -13.64
CA ARG A 369 -9.75 3.77 -14.78
C ARG A 369 -8.90 4.89 -15.38
N LYS A 370 -9.38 6.13 -15.39
CA LYS A 370 -8.60 7.29 -15.86
C LYS A 370 -7.46 7.65 -14.92
N ALA A 371 -7.70 7.57 -13.60
CA ALA A 371 -6.68 7.83 -12.58
C ALA A 371 -5.66 6.67 -12.44
N GLY A 372 -5.96 5.48 -12.99
CA GLY A 372 -5.04 4.34 -13.00
C GLY A 372 -4.72 3.76 -11.62
N ILE A 373 -5.58 3.97 -10.61
CA ILE A 373 -5.36 3.52 -9.24
C ILE A 373 -6.15 2.24 -8.99
N PHE A 374 -5.45 1.19 -8.50
CA PHE A 374 -6.01 -0.13 -8.26
C PHE A 374 -5.49 -0.70 -6.95
N PHE A 375 -6.40 -1.28 -6.14
CA PHE A 375 -6.04 -1.98 -4.91
C PHE A 375 -5.28 -3.27 -5.23
N THR A 376 -4.08 -3.41 -4.70
CA THR A 376 -3.28 -4.62 -4.88
C THR A 376 -3.72 -5.70 -3.88
N PRO A 377 -4.09 -6.90 -4.35
CA PRO A 377 -4.48 -7.98 -3.45
C PRO A 377 -3.34 -8.39 -2.52
N ARG A 378 -3.71 -8.85 -1.32
CA ARG A 378 -2.77 -9.18 -0.25
C ARG A 378 -1.74 -10.24 -0.62
N VAL A 379 -2.16 -11.25 -1.38
CA VAL A 379 -1.28 -12.35 -1.81
C VAL A 379 -0.14 -11.83 -2.68
N GLU A 380 -0.44 -10.94 -3.62
CA GLU A 380 0.53 -10.30 -4.49
C GLU A 380 1.50 -9.42 -3.70
N ILE A 381 0.99 -8.61 -2.74
CA ILE A 381 1.83 -7.77 -1.87
C ILE A 381 2.80 -8.64 -1.04
N ASP A 382 2.28 -9.69 -0.40
CA ASP A 382 3.08 -10.60 0.44
C ASP A 382 4.17 -11.28 -0.40
N TYR A 383 3.83 -11.71 -1.61
CA TYR A 383 4.78 -12.32 -2.52
C TYR A 383 5.89 -11.34 -2.93
N MET A 384 5.52 -10.15 -3.37
CA MET A 384 6.47 -9.10 -3.75
C MET A 384 7.44 -8.76 -2.62
N ILE A 385 6.94 -8.60 -1.39
CA ILE A 385 7.78 -8.31 -0.22
C ILE A 385 8.72 -9.47 0.07
N LYS A 386 8.22 -10.71 0.09
CA LYS A 386 9.01 -11.91 0.40
C LYS A 386 10.14 -12.13 -0.60
N ILE A 387 9.86 -12.09 -1.92
CA ILE A 387 10.91 -12.25 -2.93
C ILE A 387 11.94 -11.12 -2.86
N SER A 388 11.50 -9.90 -2.58
CA SER A 388 12.40 -8.75 -2.44
C SER A 388 13.30 -8.86 -1.22
N LEU A 389 12.78 -9.33 -0.08
CA LEU A 389 13.57 -9.57 1.13
C LEU A 389 14.58 -10.69 0.92
N VAL A 390 14.21 -11.78 0.25
CA VAL A 390 15.15 -12.88 -0.09
C VAL A 390 16.32 -12.34 -0.93
N GLU A 391 16.03 -11.61 -2.01
CA GLU A 391 17.05 -11.01 -2.87
C GLU A 391 17.94 -10.03 -2.12
N ASN A 392 17.34 -9.14 -1.33
CA ASN A 392 18.08 -8.13 -0.57
C ASN A 392 18.99 -8.77 0.51
N MET A 393 18.48 -9.75 1.26
CA MET A 393 19.28 -10.48 2.25
C MET A 393 20.40 -11.28 1.58
N TYR A 394 20.12 -11.98 0.48
CA TYR A 394 21.15 -12.72 -0.26
C TYR A 394 22.31 -11.81 -0.64
N LYS A 395 21.99 -10.66 -1.21
CA LYS A 395 22.98 -9.67 -1.70
C LYS A 395 23.80 -9.01 -0.59
N ASN A 396 23.19 -8.84 0.58
CA ASN A 396 23.81 -8.13 1.70
C ASN A 396 24.54 -9.03 2.69
N LEU A 397 24.07 -10.27 2.90
CA LEU A 397 24.52 -11.14 4.00
C LEU A 397 25.42 -12.28 3.57
N GLY A 398 25.44 -12.64 2.27
CA GLY A 398 26.22 -13.77 1.76
C GLY A 398 25.74 -15.15 2.28
N ILE A 399 24.45 -15.24 2.70
CA ILE A 399 23.81 -16.48 3.10
C ILE A 399 23.24 -17.16 1.85
N GLU A 400 23.30 -18.47 1.77
CA GLU A 400 22.77 -19.26 0.66
C GLU A 400 21.28 -18.93 0.42
N LYS A 401 20.91 -18.68 -0.84
CA LYS A 401 19.56 -18.21 -1.21
C LYS A 401 18.48 -19.24 -0.88
N GLU A 402 18.79 -20.54 -1.02
CA GLU A 402 17.90 -21.62 -0.64
C GLU A 402 17.52 -21.58 0.86
N LYS A 403 18.49 -21.34 1.74
CA LYS A 403 18.25 -21.19 3.18
C LYS A 403 17.35 -19.97 3.47
N LEU A 404 17.58 -18.86 2.75
CA LEU A 404 16.77 -17.64 2.88
C LEU A 404 15.34 -17.85 2.39
N ILE A 405 15.12 -18.57 1.27
CA ILE A 405 13.80 -18.95 0.79
C ILE A 405 13.07 -19.79 1.85
N LYS A 406 13.73 -20.84 2.37
CA LYS A 406 13.15 -21.67 3.44
C LYS A 406 12.82 -20.84 4.68
N PHE A 407 13.69 -19.94 5.10
CA PHE A 407 13.45 -19.05 6.24
C PHE A 407 12.24 -18.14 6.06
N VAL A 408 12.09 -17.52 4.86
CA VAL A 408 11.03 -16.54 4.59
C VAL A 408 9.67 -17.22 4.36
N TYR A 409 9.63 -18.40 3.72
CA TYR A 409 8.38 -19.03 3.32
C TYR A 409 7.90 -20.15 4.23
N SER A 410 8.79 -20.83 5.01
CA SER A 410 8.38 -21.90 5.93
C SER A 410 7.65 -21.38 7.15
N ASN A 411 6.64 -22.14 7.60
CA ASN A 411 6.00 -21.93 8.90
C ASN A 411 6.59 -22.82 10.01
N ASP A 412 7.59 -23.68 9.67
CA ASP A 412 8.20 -24.59 10.63
C ASP A 412 9.16 -23.86 11.58
N GLU A 413 9.16 -24.27 12.85
CA GLU A 413 10.08 -23.76 13.87
C GLU A 413 11.54 -24.23 13.67
N LYS A 414 11.75 -25.34 12.93
CA LYS A 414 13.09 -25.86 12.61
C LYS A 414 13.65 -25.15 11.37
N ILE A 415 14.34 -24.06 11.62
CA ILE A 415 15.00 -23.25 10.59
C ILE A 415 16.43 -23.75 10.44
N ASP A 416 16.86 -24.11 9.22
CA ASP A 416 18.23 -24.51 8.89
C ASP A 416 19.18 -23.29 8.77
N LEU A 417 19.28 -22.54 9.86
CA LEU A 417 20.16 -21.38 10.02
C LEU A 417 20.93 -21.49 11.33
N ASN A 418 22.25 -21.30 11.27
CA ASN A 418 23.07 -21.21 12.47
C ASN A 418 22.87 -19.84 13.18
N GLU A 419 23.39 -19.72 14.43
CA GLU A 419 23.19 -18.52 15.25
C GLU A 419 23.87 -17.27 14.67
N GLU A 420 24.98 -17.41 13.94
CA GLU A 420 25.63 -16.30 13.25
C GLU A 420 24.77 -15.80 12.07
N GLU A 421 24.19 -16.71 11.28
CA GLU A 421 23.28 -16.39 10.19
C GLU A 421 22.01 -15.70 10.73
N LYS A 422 21.42 -16.22 11.80
CA LYS A 422 20.26 -15.58 12.47
C LYS A 422 20.60 -14.20 13.00
N PHE A 423 21.78 -14.02 13.59
CA PHE A 423 22.24 -12.70 14.05
C PHE A 423 22.38 -11.72 12.89
N LYS A 424 23.02 -12.11 11.79
CA LYS A 424 23.15 -11.27 10.58
C LYS A 424 21.79 -10.87 10.01
N ILE A 425 20.86 -11.84 9.89
CA ILE A 425 19.50 -11.58 9.41
C ILE A 425 18.78 -10.59 10.32
N ARG A 426 18.85 -10.80 11.64
CA ARG A 426 18.18 -9.94 12.62
C ARG A 426 18.68 -8.51 12.58
N GLU A 427 20.00 -8.31 12.55
CA GLU A 427 20.59 -6.97 12.49
C GLU A 427 20.29 -6.27 11.15
N HIS A 428 20.26 -7.01 10.05
CA HIS A 428 19.91 -6.48 8.75
C HIS A 428 18.42 -6.05 8.69
N LEU A 429 17.48 -6.93 9.09
CA LEU A 429 16.05 -6.66 9.04
C LEU A 429 15.61 -5.54 10.00
N LYS A 430 16.28 -5.37 11.17
CA LYS A 430 16.03 -4.24 12.09
C LYS A 430 16.39 -2.88 11.48
N ASN A 431 17.33 -2.84 10.55
CA ASN A 431 17.89 -1.61 9.98
C ASN A 431 17.55 -1.42 8.47
N ILE A 432 16.74 -2.30 7.89
CA ILE A 432 16.34 -2.21 6.49
C ILE A 432 15.49 -0.94 6.25
N LYS A 433 15.75 -0.24 5.14
CA LYS A 433 14.99 0.96 4.74
C LYS A 433 14.11 0.62 3.55
N ILE A 434 12.79 0.63 3.76
CA ILE A 434 11.77 0.27 2.78
C ILE A 434 10.96 1.52 2.44
N VAL A 435 10.76 1.79 1.14
CA VAL A 435 9.93 2.91 0.70
C VAL A 435 8.91 2.49 -0.34
N ASP A 436 7.70 3.03 -0.21
CA ASP A 436 6.66 3.02 -1.23
C ASP A 436 6.49 4.44 -1.77
N PRO A 437 6.87 4.71 -3.04
CA PRO A 437 6.80 6.06 -3.63
C PRO A 437 5.39 6.46 -4.10
N ALA A 438 4.41 5.57 -4.02
CA ALA A 438 2.99 5.81 -4.31
C ALA A 438 2.15 5.07 -3.27
N VAL A 439 2.31 5.46 -1.99
CA VAL A 439 1.91 4.67 -0.82
C VAL A 439 0.41 4.39 -0.72
N GLY A 440 -0.43 5.21 -1.34
CA GLY A 440 -1.88 5.05 -1.29
C GLY A 440 -2.39 4.90 0.14
N SER A 441 -3.20 3.88 0.36
CA SER A 441 -3.72 3.52 1.69
C SER A 441 -2.71 2.83 2.62
N GLY A 442 -1.44 2.68 2.22
CA GLY A 442 -0.37 2.09 3.03
C GLY A 442 -0.29 0.56 3.02
N SER A 443 -0.96 -0.11 2.09
CA SER A 443 -1.07 -1.58 2.07
C SER A 443 0.30 -2.28 2.04
N PHE A 444 1.25 -1.82 1.22
CA PHE A 444 2.60 -2.38 1.16
C PHE A 444 3.37 -2.19 2.47
N LEU A 445 3.28 -1.01 3.09
CA LEU A 445 4.01 -0.72 4.33
C LEU A 445 3.47 -1.52 5.53
N VAL A 446 2.15 -1.64 5.64
CA VAL A 446 1.50 -2.45 6.70
C VAL A 446 1.90 -3.92 6.54
N ARG A 447 1.86 -4.46 5.32
CA ARG A 447 2.27 -5.86 5.07
C ARG A 447 3.77 -6.06 5.29
N ALA A 448 4.62 -5.13 4.87
CA ALA A 448 6.05 -5.17 5.14
C ALA A 448 6.34 -5.20 6.65
N MET A 449 5.64 -4.36 7.43
CA MET A 449 5.76 -4.38 8.90
C MET A 449 5.41 -5.77 9.47
N ASN A 450 4.28 -6.35 9.06
CA ASN A 450 3.84 -7.65 9.57
C ASN A 450 4.83 -8.77 9.23
N ILE A 451 5.29 -8.81 7.98
CA ILE A 451 6.29 -9.80 7.53
C ILE A 451 7.62 -9.63 8.29
N LEU A 452 8.10 -8.39 8.48
CA LEU A 452 9.31 -8.12 9.24
C LEU A 452 9.18 -8.56 10.71
N VAL A 453 8.02 -8.31 11.35
CA VAL A 453 7.74 -8.78 12.71
C VAL A 453 7.82 -10.31 12.79
N ASP A 454 7.17 -11.00 11.84
CA ASP A 454 7.18 -12.47 11.82
C ASP A 454 8.59 -13.04 11.60
N LEU A 455 9.35 -12.49 10.66
CA LEU A 455 10.73 -12.93 10.37
C LEU A 455 11.67 -12.62 11.54
N LEU A 456 11.56 -11.46 12.18
CA LEU A 456 12.36 -11.10 13.35
C LEU A 456 11.99 -11.95 14.57
N THR A 457 10.73 -12.32 14.75
CA THR A 457 10.29 -13.25 15.79
C THR A 457 10.87 -14.64 15.56
N LYS A 458 10.87 -15.13 14.31
CA LYS A 458 11.52 -16.41 13.96
C LYS A 458 13.03 -16.42 14.21
N ALA A 459 13.71 -15.28 14.03
CA ALA A 459 15.14 -15.14 14.22
C ALA A 459 15.54 -14.84 15.68
N SER A 460 14.59 -14.72 16.63
CA SER A 460 14.82 -14.28 18.01
C SER A 460 14.14 -15.19 19.02
N TYR A 461 14.66 -15.28 20.25
CA TYR A 461 14.11 -16.15 21.30
C TYR A 461 12.96 -15.52 22.08
N GLU A 462 13.03 -14.22 22.36
CA GLU A 462 11.98 -13.44 23.03
C GLU A 462 11.80 -12.09 22.34
N VAL A 463 10.56 -11.71 22.03
CA VAL A 463 10.25 -10.48 21.31
C VAL A 463 9.03 -9.80 21.91
N ASP A 464 9.24 -8.56 22.37
CA ASP A 464 8.14 -7.63 22.60
C ASP A 464 7.63 -7.13 21.24
N ARG A 465 6.50 -7.68 20.78
CA ARG A 465 5.96 -7.40 19.44
C ARG A 465 5.54 -5.94 19.25
N PHE A 466 5.03 -5.27 20.30
CA PHE A 466 4.66 -3.86 20.23
C PHE A 466 5.88 -2.96 20.00
N ASN A 467 6.91 -3.11 20.85
CA ASN A 467 8.15 -2.33 20.71
C ASN A 467 8.88 -2.67 19.41
N LEU A 468 8.80 -3.93 18.94
CA LEU A 468 9.33 -4.33 17.65
C LEU A 468 8.61 -3.62 16.50
N ARG A 469 7.25 -3.60 16.47
CA ARG A 469 6.47 -2.86 15.46
C ARG A 469 6.80 -1.37 15.48
N LYS A 470 6.85 -0.76 16.67
CA LYS A 470 7.21 0.64 16.84
C LYS A 470 8.62 0.94 16.28
N SER A 471 9.59 0.05 16.54
CA SER A 471 10.94 0.15 16.02
C SER A 471 10.99 0.02 14.48
N ILE A 472 10.25 -0.93 13.90
CA ILE A 472 10.16 -1.11 12.44
C ILE A 472 9.56 0.15 11.78
N ILE A 473 8.47 0.69 12.31
CA ILE A 473 7.90 1.94 11.79
C ILE A 473 8.93 3.07 11.85
N LYS A 474 9.61 3.21 13.01
CA LYS A 474 10.63 4.26 13.23
C LYS A 474 11.81 4.16 12.28
N ASN A 475 12.32 2.96 12.08
CA ASN A 475 13.62 2.77 11.42
C ASN A 475 13.50 2.37 9.95
N SER A 476 12.43 1.66 9.57
CA SER A 476 12.39 0.93 8.31
C SER A 476 11.37 1.45 7.29
N LEU A 477 10.23 2.00 7.72
CA LEU A 477 9.12 2.28 6.80
C LEU A 477 9.05 3.76 6.40
N TYR A 478 8.91 3.98 5.08
CA TYR A 478 8.79 5.30 4.46
C TYR A 478 7.77 5.25 3.33
N GLY A 479 7.00 6.32 3.16
CA GLY A 479 6.00 6.40 2.09
C GLY A 479 5.78 7.82 1.60
N VAL A 480 5.40 7.95 0.34
CA VAL A 480 5.03 9.23 -0.26
C VAL A 480 3.77 9.06 -1.08
N ASP A 481 2.85 9.99 -0.98
CA ASP A 481 1.70 10.10 -1.87
C ASP A 481 1.40 11.57 -2.16
N VAL A 482 0.92 11.85 -3.35
CA VAL A 482 0.52 13.20 -3.73
C VAL A 482 -0.77 13.63 -3.02
N MET A 483 -1.63 12.65 -2.69
CA MET A 483 -2.92 12.89 -2.06
C MET A 483 -2.80 12.89 -0.54
N GLU A 484 -3.12 14.01 0.11
CA GLU A 484 -3.04 14.13 1.57
C GLU A 484 -3.93 13.11 2.30
N TRP A 485 -5.13 12.82 1.76
CA TRP A 485 -6.01 11.83 2.35
C TRP A 485 -5.39 10.42 2.38
N ALA A 486 -4.65 10.04 1.33
CA ALA A 486 -3.95 8.75 1.25
C ALA A 486 -2.91 8.63 2.37
N VAL A 487 -2.12 9.69 2.56
CA VAL A 487 -1.16 9.78 3.68
C VAL A 487 -1.85 9.56 5.02
N ARG A 488 -2.99 10.23 5.28
CA ARG A 488 -3.73 10.09 6.55
C ARG A 488 -4.30 8.69 6.77
N VAL A 489 -4.75 8.03 5.70
CA VAL A 489 -5.23 6.63 5.79
C VAL A 489 -4.07 5.67 6.04
N ALA A 490 -2.93 5.85 5.39
CA ALA A 490 -1.74 5.05 5.62
C ALA A 490 -1.25 5.19 7.08
N GLU A 491 -1.21 6.41 7.62
CA GLU A 491 -0.91 6.67 9.04
C GLU A 491 -1.89 5.95 9.97
N LEU A 492 -3.21 6.09 9.71
CA LEU A 492 -4.26 5.42 10.50
C LEU A 492 -4.06 3.90 10.54
N ARG A 493 -3.83 3.28 9.39
CA ARG A 493 -3.63 1.83 9.29
C ARG A 493 -2.36 1.35 10.01
N LEU A 494 -1.27 2.10 9.93
CA LEU A 494 -0.05 1.81 10.69
C LEU A 494 -0.29 1.91 12.20
N TRP A 495 -1.03 2.91 12.68
CA TRP A 495 -1.39 3.02 14.09
C TRP A 495 -2.29 1.87 14.56
N LEU A 496 -3.31 1.51 13.78
CA LEU A 496 -4.18 0.38 14.12
C LEU A 496 -3.38 -0.93 14.19
N ASN A 497 -2.51 -1.18 13.22
CA ASN A 497 -1.64 -2.36 13.22
C ASN A 497 -0.63 -2.38 14.37
N LEU A 498 -0.13 -1.22 14.81
CA LEU A 498 0.74 -1.12 15.98
C LEU A 498 0.03 -1.64 17.23
N LEU A 499 -1.28 -1.42 17.34
CA LEU A 499 -2.07 -1.76 18.53
C LEU A 499 -2.56 -3.21 18.56
N ILE A 500 -2.41 -4.01 17.50
CA ILE A 500 -2.93 -5.38 17.43
C ILE A 500 -2.46 -6.23 18.61
N ASP A 501 -1.17 -6.25 18.89
CA ASP A 501 -0.52 -7.14 19.86
C ASP A 501 -0.57 -6.60 21.32
N VAL A 502 -1.15 -5.43 21.56
CA VAL A 502 -1.22 -4.83 22.91
C VAL A 502 -2.46 -5.33 23.66
N GLU A 503 -2.26 -6.04 24.78
CA GLU A 503 -3.35 -6.38 25.69
C GLU A 503 -3.41 -5.42 26.89
N LYS A 504 -4.55 -5.42 27.60
CA LYS A 504 -4.73 -4.58 28.79
C LYS A 504 -3.76 -5.01 29.87
N GLY A 505 -2.91 -4.10 30.32
CA GLY A 505 -1.89 -4.35 31.35
C GLY A 505 -0.48 -4.61 30.85
N ASP A 506 -0.30 -4.88 29.55
CA ASP A 506 1.04 -5.13 28.98
C ASP A 506 1.90 -3.86 28.91
N ILE A 507 1.25 -2.71 28.73
CA ILE A 507 1.93 -1.42 28.52
C ILE A 507 1.26 -0.36 29.41
N ASP A 508 2.05 0.58 29.88
CA ASP A 508 1.54 1.80 30.49
C ASP A 508 0.98 2.74 29.41
N ILE A 509 -0.33 2.66 29.22
CA ILE A 509 -1.07 3.45 28.22
C ILE A 509 -1.35 4.90 28.66
N TYR A 510 -0.98 5.26 29.89
CA TYR A 510 -1.35 6.55 30.48
C TYR A 510 -0.19 7.53 30.59
N THR A 511 1.04 7.08 30.78
CA THR A 511 2.20 7.97 31.04
C THR A 511 3.08 8.21 29.81
N LYS A 512 3.07 7.31 28.83
CA LYS A 512 3.86 7.42 27.60
C LYS A 512 2.96 7.43 26.36
N PRO A 513 3.30 8.26 25.35
CA PRO A 513 2.53 8.29 24.13
C PRO A 513 2.58 6.93 23.42
N LEU A 514 1.38 6.40 23.14
CA LEU A 514 1.22 5.12 22.44
C LEU A 514 1.52 5.23 20.94
N LEU A 515 0.94 6.26 20.32
CA LEU A 515 1.03 6.44 18.88
C LEU A 515 2.24 7.32 18.53
N PRO A 516 3.15 6.85 17.69
CA PRO A 516 4.22 7.69 17.17
C PRO A 516 3.68 8.74 16.19
N ASN A 517 4.35 9.88 16.09
CA ASN A 517 4.07 10.87 15.06
C ASN A 517 4.66 10.41 13.72
N LEU A 518 3.80 10.20 12.71
CA LEU A 518 4.19 9.61 11.41
C LEU A 518 4.40 10.64 10.29
N SER A 519 4.05 11.89 10.48
CA SER A 519 4.01 12.93 9.42
C SER A 519 5.34 13.16 8.67
N PHE A 520 6.48 12.73 9.24
CA PHE A 520 7.77 12.77 8.55
C PHE A 520 8.25 11.40 8.05
N LYS A 521 7.43 10.36 8.20
CA LYS A 521 7.64 9.01 7.66
C LYS A 521 6.78 8.76 6.44
N ILE A 522 5.51 9.14 6.54
CA ILE A 522 4.57 9.13 5.43
C ILE A 522 4.32 10.59 5.04
N ARG A 523 4.72 10.97 3.83
CA ARG A 523 4.72 12.37 3.41
C ARG A 523 3.80 12.62 2.23
N GLN A 524 3.16 13.78 2.23
CA GLN A 524 2.50 14.29 1.05
C GLN A 524 3.53 14.93 0.11
N GLY A 525 3.51 14.55 -1.17
CA GLY A 525 4.37 15.14 -2.18
C GLY A 525 4.28 14.47 -3.55
N ASP A 526 4.72 15.19 -4.58
CA ASP A 526 4.88 14.63 -5.91
C ASP A 526 6.20 13.84 -5.96
N SER A 527 6.10 12.53 -6.04
CA SER A 527 7.25 11.62 -6.07
C SER A 527 8.13 11.76 -7.30
N LEU A 528 7.60 12.32 -8.41
CA LEU A 528 8.25 12.33 -9.72
C LEU A 528 9.01 13.62 -10.00
N VAL A 529 8.61 14.75 -9.37
CA VAL A 529 9.17 16.06 -9.68
C VAL A 529 9.97 16.56 -8.49
N GLN A 530 11.31 16.59 -8.64
CA GLN A 530 12.26 17.09 -7.63
C GLN A 530 12.77 18.46 -8.04
N GLU A 531 11.89 19.46 -8.02
CA GLU A 531 12.24 20.81 -8.44
C GLU A 531 11.86 21.85 -7.40
N ILE A 532 12.71 22.86 -7.26
CA ILE A 532 12.37 24.12 -6.60
C ILE A 532 12.44 25.20 -7.66
N PHE A 533 11.29 25.81 -8.00
CA PHE A 533 11.21 26.86 -9.03
C PHE A 533 11.94 26.49 -10.32
N GLU A 534 11.61 25.28 -10.85
CA GLU A 534 12.17 24.73 -12.10
C GLU A 534 13.64 24.31 -12.05
N LYS A 535 14.29 24.34 -10.89
CA LYS A 535 15.64 23.79 -10.71
C LYS A 535 15.62 22.47 -9.98
N TYR A 536 16.28 21.49 -10.57
CA TYR A 536 16.53 20.19 -9.96
C TYR A 536 17.53 20.31 -8.80
N VAL A 537 17.22 19.71 -7.66
CA VAL A 537 18.06 19.73 -6.46
C VAL A 537 18.35 18.30 -6.04
N SER A 538 19.63 17.94 -5.92
CA SER A 538 20.07 16.63 -5.42
C SER A 538 21.21 16.76 -4.41
N LEU A 539 21.12 15.98 -3.31
CA LEU A 539 22.19 15.81 -2.32
C LEU A 539 22.99 14.52 -2.52
N ARG A 540 22.73 13.76 -3.59
CA ARG A 540 23.36 12.45 -3.82
C ARG A 540 24.79 12.55 -4.33
N GLU A 541 25.13 13.68 -4.90
CA GLU A 541 26.50 13.94 -5.33
C GLU A 541 27.37 14.20 -4.09
N PRO A 542 28.51 13.46 -3.90
CA PRO A 542 29.38 13.64 -2.73
C PRO A 542 29.89 15.06 -2.53
N GLU A 543 30.01 15.81 -3.63
CA GLU A 543 30.48 17.21 -3.66
C GLU A 543 29.49 18.15 -2.98
N ASN A 544 28.20 17.81 -2.97
CA ASN A 544 27.12 18.59 -2.34
C ASN A 544 27.00 18.31 -0.82
N LEU A 545 27.66 17.27 -0.29
CA LEU A 545 27.62 16.91 1.12
C LEU A 545 28.75 17.59 1.91
N THR A 546 28.74 18.91 1.99
CA THR A 546 29.68 19.68 2.80
C THR A 546 29.54 19.42 4.30
N PRO A 547 30.55 19.74 5.15
CA PRO A 547 30.44 19.60 6.59
C PRO A 547 29.25 20.35 7.22
N SER A 548 28.91 21.52 6.68
CA SER A 548 27.76 22.31 7.13
C SER A 548 26.42 21.62 6.83
N ILE A 549 26.27 21.07 5.63
CA ILE A 549 25.07 20.30 5.22
C ILE A 549 24.96 19.03 6.09
N LYS A 550 26.04 18.27 6.28
CA LYS A 550 26.07 17.08 7.14
C LYS A 550 25.60 17.37 8.56
N ARG A 551 26.01 18.51 9.13
CA ARG A 551 25.59 18.92 10.49
C ARG A 551 24.08 19.17 10.55
N ILE A 552 23.50 19.86 9.57
CA ILE A 552 22.04 20.09 9.52
C ILE A 552 21.28 18.78 9.41
N ILE A 553 21.76 17.83 8.58
CA ILE A 553 21.15 16.51 8.44
C ILE A 553 21.21 15.71 9.76
N GLU A 554 22.31 15.81 10.52
CA GLU A 554 22.43 15.18 11.84
C GLU A 554 21.45 15.75 12.86
N GLU A 555 21.26 17.05 12.84
CA GLU A 555 20.29 17.74 13.68
C GLU A 555 18.85 17.36 13.28
N LEU A 556 18.54 17.31 11.99
CA LEU A 556 17.27 16.82 11.47
C LEU A 556 16.98 15.38 11.93
N ALA A 557 17.93 14.47 11.81
CA ALA A 557 17.76 13.08 12.23
C ALA A 557 17.43 12.97 13.72
N LYS A 558 18.09 13.79 14.56
CA LYS A 558 17.83 13.86 16.00
C LYS A 558 16.42 14.40 16.30
N GLU A 559 16.03 15.48 15.67
CA GLU A 559 14.71 16.09 15.90
C GLU A 559 13.57 15.22 15.32
N HIS A 560 13.76 14.54 14.19
CA HIS A 560 12.83 13.53 13.70
C HIS A 560 12.61 12.39 14.69
N SER A 561 13.67 11.88 15.34
CA SER A 561 13.54 10.84 16.37
C SER A 561 12.72 11.32 17.57
N ARG A 562 12.98 12.53 18.06
CA ARG A 562 12.23 13.12 19.17
C ARG A 562 10.77 13.35 18.83
N PHE A 563 10.50 13.85 17.62
CA PHE A 563 9.14 14.04 17.13
C PHE A 563 8.39 12.71 17.03
N PHE A 564 9.04 11.68 16.49
CA PHE A 564 8.46 10.33 16.40
C PHE A 564 8.09 9.79 17.79
N ASP A 565 8.93 10.02 18.79
CA ASP A 565 8.72 9.55 20.15
C ASP A 565 7.67 10.38 20.94
N GLY A 566 7.04 11.39 20.32
CA GLY A 566 5.87 12.10 20.85
C GLY A 566 6.09 13.57 21.21
N GLU A 567 7.28 14.17 20.98
CA GLU A 567 7.51 15.60 21.18
C GLU A 567 6.96 16.42 20.00
N SER A 568 5.64 16.62 19.96
CA SER A 568 4.94 17.27 18.84
C SER A 568 5.39 18.71 18.55
N GLU A 569 5.91 19.43 19.55
CA GLU A 569 6.46 20.78 19.39
C GLU A 569 7.71 20.84 18.48
N ARG A 570 8.33 19.70 18.20
CA ARG A 570 9.50 19.58 17.30
C ARG A 570 9.13 19.76 15.83
N GLU A 571 7.86 19.67 15.46
CA GLU A 571 7.40 19.83 14.07
C GLU A 571 7.89 21.13 13.44
N ASN A 572 7.74 22.24 14.15
CA ASN A 572 8.18 23.55 13.66
C ASN A 572 9.70 23.66 13.54
N ILE A 573 10.45 23.00 14.44
CA ILE A 573 11.92 22.95 14.37
C ILE A 573 12.37 22.14 13.17
N ILE A 574 11.76 20.98 12.91
CA ILE A 574 12.06 20.14 11.74
C ILE A 574 11.78 20.91 10.45
N LYS A 575 10.61 21.54 10.31
CA LYS A 575 10.26 22.36 9.14
C LYS A 575 11.26 23.49 8.92
N LYS A 576 11.72 24.13 10.00
CA LYS A 576 12.76 25.16 9.91
C LYS A 576 14.09 24.58 9.43
N LEU A 577 14.55 23.47 10.02
CA LEU A 577 15.80 22.81 9.62
C LEU A 577 15.77 22.30 8.17
N GLU A 578 14.63 21.76 7.69
CA GLU A 578 14.46 21.41 6.28
C GLU A 578 14.60 22.64 5.37
N ASN A 579 14.04 23.76 5.77
CA ASN A 579 14.21 25.03 5.05
C ASN A 579 15.66 25.52 5.09
N ASP A 580 16.30 25.43 6.24
CA ASP A 580 17.71 25.84 6.40
C ASP A 580 18.62 24.93 5.56
N LEU A 581 18.31 23.62 5.45
CA LEU A 581 19.01 22.70 4.58
C LEU A 581 18.89 23.11 3.11
N VAL A 582 17.66 23.39 2.64
CA VAL A 582 17.43 23.87 1.26
C VAL A 582 18.18 25.16 1.01
N ASN A 583 18.05 26.15 1.89
CA ASN A 583 18.76 27.44 1.76
C ASN A 583 20.28 27.22 1.67
N LYS A 584 20.82 26.32 2.50
CA LYS A 584 22.25 26.02 2.52
C LYS A 584 22.74 25.35 1.23
N ILE A 585 21.92 24.44 0.65
CA ILE A 585 22.23 23.84 -0.67
C ILE A 585 22.36 24.91 -1.74
N PHE A 586 21.40 25.85 -1.82
CA PHE A 586 21.42 26.91 -2.80
C PHE A 586 22.60 27.88 -2.58
N ASP A 587 22.90 28.25 -1.33
CA ASP A 587 24.02 29.10 -0.98
C ASP A 587 25.36 28.45 -1.41
N GLU A 588 25.55 27.17 -1.11
CA GLU A 588 26.78 26.47 -1.48
C GLU A 588 26.91 26.27 -3.00
N LYS A 589 25.82 26.01 -3.74
CA LYS A 589 25.84 25.95 -5.20
C LYS A 589 26.22 27.31 -5.82
N LEU A 590 25.66 28.39 -5.30
CA LEU A 590 26.04 29.75 -5.74
C LEU A 590 27.52 30.03 -5.48
N ASN A 591 28.06 29.58 -4.36
CA ASN A 591 29.50 29.75 -4.05
C ASN A 591 30.39 28.89 -4.96
N GLN A 592 29.98 27.68 -5.30
CA GLN A 592 30.69 26.85 -6.28
C GLN A 592 30.75 27.53 -7.66
N LEU A 593 29.61 27.99 -8.19
CA LEU A 593 29.52 28.67 -9.47
C LEU A 593 30.36 29.96 -9.49
N ARG A 594 30.38 30.73 -8.41
CA ARG A 594 31.25 31.93 -8.27
C ARG A 594 32.74 31.56 -8.29
N ASN A 595 33.13 30.44 -7.67
CA ASN A 595 34.48 29.93 -7.68
C ASN A 595 34.90 29.44 -9.08
N GLU A 596 34.02 28.74 -9.80
CA GLU A 596 34.25 28.32 -11.18
C GLU A 596 34.42 29.51 -12.12
N LYS A 597 33.54 30.52 -12.03
CA LYS A 597 33.68 31.79 -12.74
C LYS A 597 35.03 32.43 -12.46
N GLY A 598 35.46 32.45 -11.19
CA GLY A 598 36.76 33.01 -10.77
C GLY A 598 37.94 32.27 -11.40
N LYS A 599 37.88 30.93 -11.54
CA LYS A 599 38.90 30.13 -12.22
C LYS A 599 38.98 30.50 -13.68
N ILE A 600 37.86 30.56 -14.41
CA ILE A 600 37.83 30.94 -15.85
C ILE A 600 38.32 32.38 -16.04
N GLN A 601 37.96 33.31 -15.17
CA GLN A 601 38.47 34.70 -15.24
C GLN A 601 40.00 34.77 -15.07
N ASN A 602 40.56 33.98 -14.13
CA ASN A 602 41.99 33.90 -13.92
C ASN A 602 42.70 33.23 -15.12
N GLU A 603 42.11 32.22 -15.73
CA GLU A 603 42.65 31.56 -16.92
C GLU A 603 42.64 32.48 -18.14
N LEU A 604 41.54 33.18 -18.38
CA LEU A 604 41.45 34.23 -19.40
C LEU A 604 42.53 35.29 -19.20
N LYS A 605 42.72 35.79 -17.96
CA LYS A 605 43.74 36.77 -17.66
C LYS A 605 45.13 36.24 -17.96
N LYS A 606 45.50 35.02 -17.57
CA LYS A 606 46.78 34.39 -17.86
C LYS A 606 47.00 34.26 -19.34
N LEU A 607 46.03 33.79 -20.12
CA LEU A 607 46.10 33.68 -21.59
C LEU A 607 46.31 35.00 -22.24
N PHE A 608 45.66 36.07 -21.80
CA PHE A 608 45.86 37.42 -22.32
C PHE A 608 47.28 37.96 -22.02
N ASP A 609 47.79 37.73 -20.79
CA ASP A 609 49.12 38.15 -20.38
C ASP A 609 50.22 37.40 -21.18
N GLU A 610 50.04 36.04 -21.32
CA GLU A 610 50.95 35.19 -22.11
C GLU A 610 50.97 35.58 -23.58
N TYR A 611 49.82 35.76 -24.20
CA TYR A 611 49.68 36.16 -25.60
C TYR A 611 50.28 37.56 -25.82
N SER A 612 49.99 38.56 -24.96
CA SER A 612 50.54 39.89 -25.05
C SER A 612 52.08 39.93 -24.93
N ASN A 613 52.66 39.12 -24.04
CA ASN A 613 54.09 39.00 -23.89
C ASN A 613 54.73 38.35 -25.12
N LYS A 614 54.11 37.34 -25.71
CA LYS A 614 54.59 36.63 -26.88
C LYS A 614 54.59 37.52 -28.14
N VAL A 615 53.48 38.29 -28.34
CA VAL A 615 53.38 39.28 -29.41
C VAL A 615 54.43 40.39 -29.27
N LYS A 616 54.73 40.87 -28.06
CA LYS A 616 55.78 41.84 -27.77
C LYS A 616 57.18 41.33 -28.08
N MET A 617 57.44 40.02 -27.92
CA MET A 617 58.77 39.42 -28.10
C MET A 617 59.04 38.97 -29.56
N PHE A 618 57.99 38.43 -30.22
CA PHE A 618 58.18 37.74 -31.49
C PHE A 618 57.38 38.31 -32.66
N GLY A 619 56.51 39.31 -32.41
CA GLY A 619 55.56 39.83 -33.39
C GLY A 619 54.27 38.99 -33.42
N GLU A 620 53.26 39.40 -34.21
CA GLU A 620 51.97 38.74 -34.31
C GLU A 620 51.97 37.66 -35.44
N ASP A 621 51.71 36.39 -35.08
CA ASP A 621 51.52 35.30 -36.03
C ASP A 621 50.04 35.09 -36.27
N LYS A 622 49.61 34.97 -37.52
CA LYS A 622 48.18 34.85 -37.89
C LYS A 622 47.56 33.55 -37.36
N LYS A 623 48.28 32.43 -37.38
CA LYS A 623 47.77 31.14 -36.87
C LYS A 623 47.63 31.17 -35.34
N GLU A 624 48.62 31.68 -34.63
CA GLU A 624 48.59 31.79 -33.18
C GLU A 624 47.48 32.74 -32.71
N ARG A 625 47.21 33.79 -33.47
CA ARG A 625 46.10 34.71 -33.20
C ARG A 625 44.74 33.99 -33.36
N GLU A 626 44.51 33.24 -34.44
CA GLU A 626 43.27 32.49 -34.68
C GLU A 626 43.05 31.43 -33.59
N GLU A 627 44.12 30.77 -33.13
CA GLU A 627 44.03 29.78 -32.03
C GLU A 627 43.73 30.46 -30.69
N PHE A 628 44.38 31.55 -30.35
CA PHE A 628 44.11 32.37 -29.19
C PHE A 628 42.67 32.90 -29.17
N GLU A 629 42.17 33.50 -30.26
CA GLU A 629 40.81 34.00 -30.38
C GLU A 629 39.77 32.87 -30.17
N LYS A 630 40.05 31.67 -30.67
CA LYS A 630 39.17 30.50 -30.49
C LYS A 630 39.11 30.01 -29.04
N ILE A 631 40.24 29.99 -28.33
CA ILE A 631 40.28 29.61 -26.90
C ILE A 631 39.56 30.66 -26.06
N VAL A 632 39.81 31.94 -26.31
CA VAL A 632 39.15 33.07 -25.61
C VAL A 632 37.64 33.06 -25.85
N ASP A 633 37.17 32.80 -27.08
CA ASP A 633 35.75 32.72 -27.40
C ASP A 633 35.08 31.55 -26.65
N ASN A 634 35.71 30.36 -26.60
CA ASN A 634 35.21 29.21 -25.86
C ASN A 634 35.09 29.49 -24.38
N LEU A 635 36.15 30.01 -23.74
CA LEU A 635 36.14 30.35 -22.29
C LEU A 635 35.17 31.50 -22.00
N SER A 636 35.00 32.44 -22.91
CA SER A 636 34.01 33.51 -22.75
C SER A 636 32.58 33.02 -22.79
N LYS A 637 32.27 32.08 -23.70
CA LYS A 637 30.96 31.41 -23.78
C LYS A 637 30.68 30.57 -22.53
N GLU A 638 31.68 29.86 -22.01
CA GLU A 638 31.59 29.10 -20.78
C GLU A 638 31.30 30.03 -19.57
N LYS A 639 32.03 31.15 -19.47
CA LYS A 639 31.80 32.18 -18.47
C LYS A 639 30.39 32.77 -18.56
N GLU A 640 29.88 33.06 -19.76
CA GLU A 640 28.51 33.59 -19.95
C GLU A 640 27.47 32.60 -19.50
N LYS A 641 27.66 31.30 -19.77
CA LYS A 641 26.77 30.24 -19.25
C LYS A 641 26.73 30.25 -17.72
N ILE A 642 27.89 30.31 -17.07
CA ILE A 642 27.98 30.33 -15.60
C ILE A 642 27.35 31.61 -15.04
N ASP A 643 27.54 32.76 -15.72
CA ASP A 643 26.91 34.03 -15.30
C ASP A 643 25.39 33.96 -15.34
N ASN A 644 24.81 33.40 -16.40
CA ASN A 644 23.36 33.17 -16.51
C ASN A 644 22.86 32.22 -15.44
N GLU A 645 23.60 31.14 -15.16
CA GLU A 645 23.24 30.18 -14.12
C GLU A 645 23.28 30.83 -12.71
N ILE A 646 24.28 31.66 -12.40
CA ILE A 646 24.35 32.39 -11.13
C ILE A 646 23.14 33.31 -10.95
N GLU A 647 22.75 34.04 -12.00
CA GLU A 647 21.60 34.95 -11.93
C GLU A 647 20.30 34.18 -11.71
N GLU A 648 20.13 33.05 -12.38
CA GLU A 648 18.98 32.17 -12.22
C GLU A 648 18.90 31.58 -10.78
N TYR A 649 19.98 30.99 -10.25
CA TYR A 649 20.01 30.49 -8.87
C TYR A 649 19.80 31.59 -7.82
N LYS A 650 20.29 32.81 -8.08
CA LYS A 650 20.08 33.95 -7.20
C LYS A 650 18.59 34.36 -7.15
N ASN A 651 17.93 34.44 -8.29
CA ASN A 651 16.51 34.77 -8.38
C ASN A 651 15.65 33.71 -7.66
N ILE A 652 15.98 32.43 -7.82
CA ILE A 652 15.30 31.31 -7.12
C ILE A 652 15.48 31.42 -5.60
N TYR A 653 16.72 31.68 -5.14
CA TYR A 653 17.03 31.82 -3.73
C TYR A 653 16.29 33.01 -3.10
N GLU A 654 16.22 34.17 -3.78
CA GLU A 654 15.44 35.30 -3.33
C GLU A 654 13.92 35.02 -3.24
N ASN A 655 13.38 34.26 -4.21
CA ASN A 655 11.99 33.81 -4.20
C ASN A 655 11.72 32.85 -3.05
N LEU A 656 12.63 31.89 -2.79
CA LEU A 656 12.56 30.99 -1.64
C LEU A 656 12.47 31.72 -0.30
N LEU A 657 13.24 32.78 -0.14
CA LEU A 657 13.23 33.58 1.10
C LEU A 657 11.92 34.37 1.29
N ARG A 658 11.26 34.74 0.20
CA ARG A 658 9.98 35.50 0.22
C ARG A 658 8.74 34.66 0.39
N THR A 659 8.79 33.36 0.01
CA THR A 659 7.64 32.46 0.01
C THR A 659 7.38 31.92 1.42
N LYS A 660 6.22 32.23 2.00
CA LYS A 660 5.83 31.81 3.36
C LYS A 660 5.38 30.33 3.41
N GLU A 661 4.70 29.86 2.38
CA GLU A 661 4.27 28.46 2.26
C GLU A 661 5.09 27.75 1.20
N LYS A 662 5.83 26.72 1.62
CA LYS A 662 6.70 25.96 0.74
C LYS A 662 5.96 24.69 0.31
N THR A 663 5.61 24.60 -0.97
CA THR A 663 4.81 23.52 -1.57
C THR A 663 5.65 22.51 -2.37
N TYR A 664 6.94 22.37 -2.07
CA TYR A 664 7.80 21.43 -2.76
C TYR A 664 8.09 20.19 -1.92
N PHE A 665 8.22 19.04 -2.58
CA PHE A 665 8.70 17.79 -2.00
C PHE A 665 10.04 17.43 -2.64
N LEU A 666 11.06 17.18 -1.81
CA LEU A 666 12.39 16.77 -2.23
C LEU A 666 12.80 15.53 -1.46
N TRP A 667 13.00 14.42 -2.15
CA TRP A 667 13.42 13.16 -1.55
C TRP A 667 14.65 13.30 -0.66
N ASP A 668 15.68 13.97 -1.19
CA ASP A 668 16.97 14.11 -0.55
C ASP A 668 16.94 14.99 0.72
N VAL A 669 16.01 15.94 0.80
CA VAL A 669 15.79 16.76 1.99
C VAL A 669 14.89 16.04 2.99
N CYS A 670 13.74 15.58 2.52
CA CYS A 670 12.72 14.95 3.36
C CYS A 670 13.18 13.66 4.03
N PHE A 671 14.07 12.91 3.37
CA PHE A 671 14.64 11.66 3.88
C PHE A 671 16.18 11.69 3.93
N SER A 672 16.74 12.88 4.18
CA SER A 672 18.17 13.13 4.18
C SER A 672 18.98 12.20 5.07
N ASN A 673 18.42 11.73 6.19
CA ASN A 673 19.04 10.72 7.06
C ASN A 673 19.26 9.39 6.34
N VAL A 674 18.32 8.92 5.51
CA VAL A 674 18.45 7.65 4.76
C VAL A 674 19.57 7.77 3.73
N PHE A 675 19.60 8.86 2.97
CA PHE A 675 20.63 9.11 1.96
C PHE A 675 22.02 9.28 2.59
N LYS A 676 22.11 9.93 3.77
CA LYS A 676 23.36 10.04 4.50
C LYS A 676 23.85 8.69 5.05
N GLU A 677 22.95 7.87 5.61
CA GLU A 677 23.31 6.61 6.28
C GLU A 677 23.61 5.49 5.28
N LYS A 678 22.83 5.38 4.20
CA LYS A 678 22.84 4.23 3.28
C LYS A 678 22.94 4.61 1.80
N GLU A 679 23.11 5.87 1.45
CA GLU A 679 23.11 6.38 0.07
C GLU A 679 21.78 6.11 -0.69
N GLY A 680 20.71 5.67 -0.01
CA GLY A 680 19.42 5.34 -0.56
C GLY A 680 18.70 4.24 0.20
N PHE A 681 17.58 3.76 -0.34
CA PHE A 681 16.75 2.74 0.28
C PHE A 681 17.23 1.32 -0.06
N ASP A 682 17.10 0.39 0.90
CA ASP A 682 17.40 -1.02 0.69
C ASP A 682 16.32 -1.71 -0.16
N LEU A 683 15.06 -1.26 -0.04
CA LEU A 683 13.94 -1.80 -0.77
C LEU A 683 13.00 -0.68 -1.24
N VAL A 684 12.76 -0.62 -2.54
CA VAL A 684 11.72 0.22 -3.15
C VAL A 684 10.63 -0.69 -3.69
N ILE A 685 9.41 -0.57 -3.16
CA ILE A 685 8.30 -1.46 -3.48
C ILE A 685 7.00 -0.67 -3.61
N GLY A 686 6.13 -1.04 -4.52
CA GLY A 686 4.83 -0.38 -4.65
C GLY A 686 4.04 -0.76 -5.90
N ASN A 687 2.89 -0.11 -6.03
CA ASN A 687 2.00 -0.17 -7.19
C ASN A 687 1.78 1.26 -7.71
N PRO A 688 2.61 1.76 -8.66
CA PRO A 688 2.47 3.11 -9.19
C PRO A 688 1.19 3.27 -10.01
N PRO A 689 0.62 4.49 -10.14
CA PRO A 689 -0.61 4.71 -10.89
C PRO A 689 -0.45 4.46 -12.40
N TYR A 690 -1.42 3.77 -13.05
CA TYR A 690 -1.39 3.40 -14.48
C TYR A 690 -2.06 4.45 -15.37
N VAL A 691 -1.67 5.71 -15.21
CA VAL A 691 -2.22 6.82 -16.01
C VAL A 691 -1.64 6.77 -17.42
N ARG A 692 -2.52 6.66 -18.42
CA ARG A 692 -2.11 6.68 -19.84
C ARG A 692 -1.55 8.05 -20.22
N GLN A 693 -0.63 8.05 -21.16
CA GLN A 693 0.12 9.25 -21.57
C GLN A 693 -0.78 10.46 -21.95
N GLU A 694 -1.99 10.26 -22.49
CA GLU A 694 -2.93 11.34 -22.83
C GLU A 694 -3.55 12.03 -21.63
N LEU A 695 -3.56 11.32 -20.47
CA LEU A 695 -4.20 11.77 -19.24
C LEU A 695 -3.21 12.38 -18.25
N ILE A 696 -1.89 12.23 -18.47
CA ILE A 696 -0.85 12.76 -17.59
C ILE A 696 -0.98 14.27 -17.48
N GLY A 697 -1.01 14.79 -16.26
CA GLY A 697 -1.06 16.20 -15.92
C GLY A 697 -0.72 16.44 -14.45
N PRO A 698 -0.65 17.71 -14.01
CA PRO A 698 -0.39 18.03 -12.60
C PRO A 698 -1.41 17.33 -11.68
N PRO A 699 -0.96 16.51 -10.71
CA PRO A 699 -1.86 15.58 -9.99
C PRO A 699 -2.86 16.28 -9.07
N LEU A 700 -2.59 17.50 -8.61
CA LEU A 700 -3.48 18.29 -7.74
C LEU A 700 -4.41 19.25 -8.50
N ILE A 701 -4.33 19.33 -9.82
CA ILE A 701 -5.20 20.19 -10.63
C ILE A 701 -6.34 19.36 -11.23
N LYS A 702 -7.56 19.64 -10.78
CA LYS A 702 -8.77 19.02 -11.35
C LYS A 702 -9.00 19.56 -12.75
N ASN A 703 -9.07 18.69 -13.77
CA ASN A 703 -9.24 19.06 -15.19
C ASN A 703 -8.16 20.02 -15.74
N PRO A 704 -6.86 19.63 -15.73
CA PRO A 704 -5.79 20.49 -16.20
C PRO A 704 -5.94 20.81 -17.70
N SER A 705 -5.61 22.06 -18.08
CA SER A 705 -5.57 22.47 -19.49
C SER A 705 -4.52 21.67 -20.28
N ARG A 706 -4.60 21.73 -21.61
CA ARG A 706 -3.61 21.07 -22.47
C ARG A 706 -2.19 21.62 -22.20
N GLU A 707 -2.04 22.92 -22.04
CA GLU A 707 -0.76 23.56 -21.73
C GLU A 707 -0.18 23.09 -20.39
N GLN A 708 -1.03 22.96 -19.35
CA GLN A 708 -0.62 22.43 -18.05
C GLN A 708 -0.16 20.97 -18.14
N LYS A 709 -0.88 20.15 -18.94
CA LYS A 709 -0.48 18.75 -19.20
C LYS A 709 0.85 18.66 -19.91
N ASP A 710 1.03 19.45 -20.97
CA ASP A 710 2.25 19.44 -21.77
C ASP A 710 3.45 19.94 -20.94
N SER A 711 3.26 21.00 -20.13
CA SER A 711 4.27 21.50 -19.20
C SER A 711 4.68 20.44 -18.17
N TYR A 712 3.70 19.76 -17.55
CA TYR A 712 3.99 18.72 -16.56
C TYR A 712 4.73 17.52 -17.17
N LYS A 713 4.33 17.07 -18.36
CA LYS A 713 5.05 16.00 -19.09
C LYS A 713 6.49 16.39 -19.41
N LYS A 714 6.71 17.63 -19.80
CA LYS A 714 8.04 18.16 -20.04
C LYS A 714 8.91 18.09 -18.78
N LYS A 715 8.35 18.48 -17.61
CA LYS A 715 9.04 18.37 -16.32
C LYS A 715 9.41 16.92 -15.98
N LEU A 716 8.52 15.95 -16.24
CA LEU A 716 8.82 14.53 -16.04
C LEU A 716 9.99 14.05 -16.92
N GLN A 717 10.00 14.43 -18.21
CA GLN A 717 11.09 14.10 -19.12
C GLN A 717 12.42 14.75 -18.70
N GLU A 718 12.40 16.02 -18.33
CA GLU A 718 13.57 16.75 -17.83
C GLU A 718 14.10 16.16 -16.52
N SER A 719 13.23 15.71 -15.62
CA SER A 719 13.62 15.03 -14.38
C SER A 719 14.41 13.74 -14.68
N VAL A 720 13.95 12.93 -15.64
CA VAL A 720 14.68 11.72 -16.07
C VAL A 720 16.02 12.08 -16.72
N GLU A 721 16.05 13.08 -17.60
CA GLU A 721 17.29 13.51 -18.28
C GLU A 721 18.32 14.05 -17.27
N LYS A 722 17.90 14.85 -16.29
CA LYS A 722 18.77 15.39 -15.23
C LYS A 722 19.30 14.31 -14.29
N THR A 723 18.45 13.30 -13.95
CA THR A 723 18.84 12.24 -13.02
C THR A 723 19.75 11.18 -13.67
N TRP A 724 19.50 10.83 -14.93
CA TRP A 724 20.12 9.67 -15.58
C TRP A 724 20.89 10.00 -16.86
N GLY A 725 20.86 11.24 -17.35
CA GLY A 725 21.39 11.59 -18.69
C GLY A 725 20.63 10.88 -19.83
N TYR A 726 19.42 10.34 -19.56
CA TYR A 726 18.66 9.49 -20.47
C TYR A 726 17.39 10.20 -20.97
N LYS A 727 17.17 10.23 -22.29
CA LYS A 727 16.02 10.87 -22.91
C LYS A 727 14.89 9.88 -23.14
N VAL A 728 13.72 10.19 -22.57
CA VAL A 728 12.50 9.38 -22.68
C VAL A 728 11.52 10.05 -23.66
N GLY A 729 10.90 9.24 -24.54
CA GLY A 729 9.87 9.74 -25.45
C GLY A 729 8.59 10.20 -24.77
N GLY A 730 7.91 11.21 -25.33
CA GLY A 730 6.70 11.82 -24.74
C GLY A 730 5.44 10.96 -24.76
N ARG A 731 5.49 9.70 -25.23
CA ARG A 731 4.34 8.77 -25.29
C ARG A 731 4.36 7.70 -24.19
N CYS A 732 5.21 7.84 -23.16
CA CYS A 732 5.28 6.92 -22.04
C CYS A 732 4.13 7.14 -21.07
N ASP A 733 3.58 6.06 -20.53
CA ASP A 733 2.61 6.08 -19.43
C ASP A 733 3.29 6.50 -18.12
N LEU A 734 2.50 6.99 -17.16
CA LEU A 734 3.02 7.60 -15.92
C LEU A 734 3.90 6.64 -15.10
N TYR A 735 3.54 5.35 -15.02
CA TYR A 735 4.32 4.38 -14.26
C TYR A 735 5.77 4.20 -14.78
N VAL A 736 6.04 4.52 -16.05
CA VAL A 736 7.40 4.48 -16.61
C VAL A 736 8.29 5.52 -15.90
N TYR A 737 7.78 6.73 -15.68
CA TYR A 737 8.49 7.76 -14.91
C TYR A 737 8.71 7.36 -13.46
N PHE A 738 7.76 6.60 -12.88
CA PHE A 738 7.95 6.01 -11.54
C PHE A 738 9.11 5.01 -11.50
N TYR A 739 9.36 4.22 -12.56
CA TYR A 739 10.56 3.37 -12.62
C TYR A 739 11.83 4.19 -12.52
N PHE A 740 11.99 5.22 -13.37
CA PHE A 740 13.19 6.06 -13.39
C PHE A 740 13.42 6.71 -12.02
N GLN A 741 12.39 7.31 -11.46
CA GLN A 741 12.51 7.98 -10.17
C GLN A 741 12.79 6.99 -9.04
N SER A 742 12.07 5.89 -8.97
CA SER A 742 12.19 4.91 -7.89
C SER A 742 13.52 4.16 -7.90
N LEU A 743 14.03 3.83 -9.08
CA LEU A 743 15.36 3.22 -9.21
C LEU A 743 16.48 4.17 -8.78
N SER A 744 16.28 5.47 -8.89
CA SER A 744 17.23 6.46 -8.39
C SER A 744 17.23 6.54 -6.85
N LEU A 745 16.20 6.03 -6.16
CA LEU A 745 16.13 6.00 -4.69
C LEU A 745 16.88 4.82 -4.07
N LEU A 746 17.27 3.81 -4.86
CA LEU A 746 17.97 2.62 -4.37
C LEU A 746 19.40 2.93 -3.94
N ASN A 747 19.84 2.30 -2.85
CA ASN A 747 21.25 2.20 -2.54
C ASN A 747 21.95 1.13 -3.40
N LYS A 748 23.29 1.08 -3.37
CA LYS A 748 24.11 0.17 -4.21
C LYS A 748 23.90 -1.32 -3.98
N LYS A 749 23.17 -1.72 -2.95
CA LYS A 749 22.78 -3.11 -2.65
C LYS A 749 21.26 -3.27 -2.59
N GLY A 750 20.53 -2.27 -3.04
CA GLY A 750 19.08 -2.22 -2.97
C GLY A 750 18.38 -3.12 -3.98
N THR A 751 17.14 -3.45 -3.65
CA THR A 751 16.21 -4.24 -4.46
C THR A 751 14.95 -3.44 -4.74
N PHE A 752 14.45 -3.53 -5.95
CA PHE A 752 13.24 -2.87 -6.42
C PHE A 752 12.21 -3.92 -6.83
N CYS A 753 10.93 -3.72 -6.46
CA CYS A 753 9.84 -4.57 -6.91
C CYS A 753 8.55 -3.77 -7.13
N PHE A 754 8.10 -3.68 -8.38
CA PHE A 754 6.82 -3.05 -8.71
C PHE A 754 5.85 -4.03 -9.33
N ILE A 755 4.55 -3.83 -9.06
CA ILE A 755 3.45 -4.36 -9.87
C ILE A 755 2.92 -3.24 -10.75
N ASN A 756 2.80 -3.47 -12.05
CA ASN A 756 2.37 -2.48 -13.03
C ASN A 756 1.76 -3.10 -14.28
N SER A 757 1.20 -2.27 -15.16
CA SER A 757 0.70 -2.71 -16.47
C SER A 757 1.79 -3.42 -17.29
N ASN A 758 1.43 -4.52 -17.95
CA ASN A 758 2.34 -5.28 -18.80
C ASN A 758 2.60 -4.62 -20.19
N SER A 759 1.96 -3.49 -20.48
CA SER A 759 1.99 -2.86 -21.82
C SER A 759 3.40 -2.55 -22.29
N TRP A 760 4.30 -2.08 -21.41
CA TRP A 760 5.67 -1.74 -21.77
C TRP A 760 6.52 -2.93 -22.28
N LEU A 761 6.07 -4.16 -22.06
CA LEU A 761 6.75 -5.35 -22.59
C LEU A 761 6.60 -5.49 -24.12
N ASP A 762 5.56 -4.90 -24.72
CA ASP A 762 5.20 -5.17 -26.10
C ASP A 762 4.91 -3.93 -26.96
N VAL A 763 4.68 -2.75 -26.36
CA VAL A 763 4.35 -1.50 -27.09
C VAL A 763 5.58 -0.65 -27.35
N ASP A 764 5.50 0.26 -28.33
CA ASP A 764 6.65 1.02 -28.82
C ASP A 764 7.33 1.90 -27.76
N PHE A 765 6.57 2.47 -26.81
CA PHE A 765 7.19 3.28 -25.76
C PHE A 765 7.98 2.42 -24.75
N GLY A 766 7.71 1.13 -24.69
CA GLY A 766 8.41 0.19 -23.81
C GLY A 766 9.90 0.09 -24.06
N LYS A 767 10.34 0.38 -25.29
CA LYS A 767 11.76 0.36 -25.65
C LYS A 767 12.63 1.26 -24.76
N TYR A 768 12.13 2.42 -24.35
CA TYR A 768 12.87 3.32 -23.46
C TYR A 768 13.13 2.70 -22.08
N LEU A 769 12.11 2.04 -21.51
CA LEU A 769 12.26 1.36 -20.23
C LEU A 769 13.08 0.08 -20.34
N GLN A 770 12.84 -0.73 -21.39
CA GLN A 770 13.61 -1.96 -21.65
C GLN A 770 15.10 -1.65 -21.80
N GLU A 771 15.46 -0.69 -22.66
CA GLU A 771 16.85 -0.29 -22.88
C GLU A 771 17.50 0.20 -21.60
N PHE A 772 16.82 1.09 -20.86
CA PHE A 772 17.32 1.64 -19.62
C PHE A 772 17.60 0.56 -18.57
N LEU A 773 16.65 -0.36 -18.38
CA LEU A 773 16.79 -1.45 -17.41
C LEU A 773 17.93 -2.40 -17.81
N LEU A 774 17.98 -2.82 -19.07
CA LEU A 774 19.01 -3.74 -19.58
C LEU A 774 20.43 -3.16 -19.50
N LYS A 775 20.59 -1.85 -19.65
CA LYS A 775 21.90 -1.19 -19.64
C LYS A 775 22.38 -0.73 -18.27
N ASN A 776 21.46 -0.59 -17.28
CA ASN A 776 21.79 0.04 -16.01
C ASN A 776 21.46 -0.79 -14.77
N PHE A 777 20.65 -1.86 -14.88
CA PHE A 777 20.17 -2.61 -13.74
C PHE A 777 20.18 -4.12 -13.99
N GLU A 778 20.10 -4.89 -12.92
CA GLU A 778 20.03 -6.34 -12.96
C GLU A 778 18.59 -6.80 -12.80
N ILE A 779 17.92 -7.16 -13.91
CA ILE A 779 16.54 -7.65 -13.91
C ILE A 779 16.53 -9.10 -13.46
N LYS A 780 15.94 -9.42 -12.32
CA LYS A 780 15.90 -10.78 -11.79
C LYS A 780 14.69 -11.57 -12.29
N ARG A 781 13.48 -11.00 -12.15
CA ARG A 781 12.24 -11.70 -12.49
C ARG A 781 11.25 -10.75 -13.14
N ILE A 782 10.50 -11.25 -14.14
CA ILE A 782 9.28 -10.65 -14.69
C ILE A 782 8.20 -11.71 -14.60
N ILE A 783 7.15 -11.44 -13.82
CA ILE A 783 6.18 -12.42 -13.36
C ILE A 783 4.78 -12.04 -13.84
N ASP A 784 4.06 -12.98 -14.47
CA ASP A 784 2.66 -12.82 -14.91
C ASP A 784 1.83 -14.03 -14.44
N ASN A 785 0.50 -13.92 -14.47
CA ASN A 785 -0.43 -15.00 -14.15
C ASN A 785 -1.39 -15.25 -15.32
N GLN A 786 -1.46 -16.48 -15.81
CA GLN A 786 -2.29 -16.87 -16.95
C GLN A 786 -3.77 -16.99 -16.57
N VAL A 787 -4.10 -17.36 -15.34
CA VAL A 787 -5.44 -17.81 -14.94
C VAL A 787 -6.27 -16.70 -14.33
N LYS A 788 -5.65 -15.86 -13.51
CA LYS A 788 -6.36 -14.84 -12.72
C LYS A 788 -5.66 -13.50 -12.84
N ARG A 789 -6.39 -12.48 -13.29
CA ARG A 789 -5.92 -11.10 -13.23
C ARG A 789 -5.86 -10.64 -11.77
N SER A 790 -4.80 -9.96 -11.36
CA SER A 790 -4.68 -9.40 -10.02
C SER A 790 -5.79 -8.37 -9.72
N PHE A 791 -6.28 -7.66 -10.74
CA PHE A 791 -7.34 -6.66 -10.59
C PHE A 791 -8.60 -7.12 -11.33
N LYS A 792 -9.61 -7.60 -10.59
CA LYS A 792 -10.87 -8.13 -11.15
C LYS A 792 -11.69 -7.06 -11.90
N GLU A 793 -11.62 -5.80 -11.44
CA GLU A 793 -12.42 -4.69 -11.95
C GLU A 793 -11.75 -3.91 -13.10
N ALA A 794 -10.49 -4.23 -13.41
CA ALA A 794 -9.72 -3.56 -14.44
C ALA A 794 -9.47 -4.46 -15.65
N ASP A 795 -9.73 -3.93 -16.85
CA ASP A 795 -9.32 -4.57 -18.11
C ASP A 795 -7.80 -4.39 -18.38
N ILE A 796 -6.97 -4.48 -17.32
CA ILE A 796 -5.53 -4.28 -17.40
C ILE A 796 -4.85 -5.56 -16.92
N ASN A 797 -3.97 -6.10 -17.75
CA ASN A 797 -3.07 -7.17 -17.33
C ASN A 797 -1.85 -6.55 -16.65
N THR A 798 -1.46 -7.12 -15.52
CA THR A 798 -0.36 -6.63 -14.71
C THR A 798 0.74 -7.67 -14.58
N ILE A 799 1.95 -7.18 -14.37
CA ILE A 799 3.14 -7.97 -14.10
C ILE A 799 3.84 -7.46 -12.86
N MET A 800 4.55 -8.35 -12.17
CA MET A 800 5.50 -7.98 -11.11
C MET A 800 6.92 -8.02 -11.68
N VAL A 801 7.71 -7.00 -11.37
CA VAL A 801 9.09 -6.88 -11.87
C VAL A 801 10.05 -6.71 -10.70
N LEU A 802 11.00 -7.63 -10.57
CA LEU A 802 12.02 -7.65 -9.52
C LEU A 802 13.38 -7.29 -10.12
N ILE A 803 14.01 -6.26 -9.58
CA ILE A 803 15.25 -5.66 -10.07
C ILE A 803 16.22 -5.45 -8.91
N ASN A 804 17.50 -5.70 -9.13
CA ASN A 804 18.57 -5.37 -8.20
C ASN A 804 19.42 -4.21 -8.73
N TYR A 805 20.05 -3.45 -7.83
CA TYR A 805 21.14 -2.57 -8.20
C TYR A 805 22.27 -3.42 -8.84
N PRO A 806 22.90 -3.02 -9.97
CA PRO A 806 23.76 -3.90 -10.76
C PRO A 806 25.09 -4.22 -10.06
N GLU A 807 25.60 -5.42 -10.34
CA GLU A 807 26.98 -5.82 -10.06
C GLU A 807 27.87 -5.59 -11.30
N LYS A 808 29.21 -5.78 -11.16
CA LYS A 808 30.16 -5.41 -12.24
C LYS A 808 29.93 -6.11 -13.59
N GLU A 809 29.35 -7.32 -13.61
CA GLU A 809 29.15 -8.13 -14.83
C GLU A 809 27.69 -8.55 -15.02
N PHE A 810 26.76 -7.65 -14.79
CA PHE A 810 25.33 -7.97 -14.79
C PHE A 810 24.71 -8.32 -16.16
N LEU A 811 25.37 -8.05 -17.27
CA LEU A 811 24.87 -8.40 -18.62
C LEU A 811 24.71 -9.92 -18.83
N ASN A 812 25.48 -10.72 -18.10
CA ASN A 812 25.33 -12.19 -18.09
C ASN A 812 24.20 -12.68 -17.17
N ASN A 813 23.59 -11.81 -16.37
CA ASN A 813 22.44 -12.15 -15.53
C ASN A 813 21.28 -12.68 -16.39
N LYS A 814 20.66 -13.76 -15.92
CA LYS A 814 19.47 -14.33 -16.54
C LYS A 814 18.21 -13.71 -15.98
N VAL A 815 17.48 -13.01 -16.82
CA VAL A 815 16.12 -12.55 -16.53
C VAL A 815 15.21 -13.75 -16.57
N LYS A 816 14.54 -14.09 -15.47
CA LYS A 816 13.58 -15.19 -15.43
C LYS A 816 12.18 -14.65 -15.72
N PHE A 817 11.64 -14.98 -16.89
CA PHE A 817 10.25 -14.73 -17.24
C PHE A 817 9.41 -15.87 -16.67
N ILE A 818 8.50 -15.55 -15.74
CA ILE A 818 7.74 -16.54 -14.99
C ILE A 818 6.25 -16.34 -15.29
N MET A 819 5.62 -17.39 -15.82
CA MET A 819 4.18 -17.46 -16.03
C MET A 819 3.57 -18.48 -15.08
N PHE A 820 2.82 -18.01 -14.09
CA PHE A 820 2.03 -18.89 -13.24
C PHE A 820 0.78 -19.40 -13.98
N LYS A 821 0.53 -20.69 -13.88
CA LYS A 821 -0.60 -21.39 -14.53
C LYS A 821 -1.76 -21.64 -13.58
N LYS A 822 -1.56 -21.42 -12.29
CA LYS A 822 -2.56 -21.43 -11.22
C LYS A 822 -2.66 -20.07 -10.57
N PRO A 823 -3.74 -19.74 -9.87
CA PRO A 823 -3.81 -18.52 -9.08
C PRO A 823 -2.63 -18.36 -8.12
N PHE A 824 -2.22 -17.14 -7.81
CA PHE A 824 -1.05 -16.90 -6.96
C PHE A 824 -1.16 -17.54 -5.58
N ASP A 825 -2.35 -17.53 -4.97
CA ASP A 825 -2.65 -18.15 -3.69
C ASP A 825 -2.45 -19.67 -3.66
N GLU A 826 -2.49 -20.34 -4.82
CA GLU A 826 -2.23 -21.78 -4.97
C GLU A 826 -0.79 -22.08 -5.39
N ALA A 827 -0.21 -21.21 -6.22
CA ALA A 827 1.07 -21.48 -6.87
C ALA A 827 2.28 -20.95 -6.09
N ILE A 828 2.12 -19.99 -5.18
CA ILE A 828 3.21 -19.48 -4.35
C ILE A 828 3.49 -20.44 -3.20
N LYS A 829 4.42 -21.38 -3.46
CA LYS A 829 4.88 -22.41 -2.52
C LYS A 829 6.40 -22.42 -2.46
N ILE A 830 6.96 -22.93 -1.34
CA ILE A 830 8.41 -23.06 -1.15
C ILE A 830 9.04 -23.83 -2.32
N ASP A 831 8.45 -24.95 -2.72
CA ASP A 831 8.98 -25.81 -3.78
C ASP A 831 9.05 -25.08 -5.12
N ASN A 832 8.03 -24.28 -5.46
CA ASN A 832 8.04 -23.49 -6.68
C ASN A 832 9.07 -22.34 -6.60
N GLU A 833 9.29 -21.74 -5.45
CA GLU A 833 10.34 -20.73 -5.29
C GLU A 833 11.76 -21.32 -5.42
N LEU A 834 11.97 -22.50 -4.85
CA LEU A 834 13.23 -23.23 -5.03
C LEU A 834 13.46 -23.63 -6.50
N LEU A 835 12.42 -24.10 -7.19
CA LEU A 835 12.49 -24.38 -8.62
C LEU A 835 12.79 -23.13 -9.47
N ILE A 836 12.14 -21.99 -9.16
CA ILE A 836 12.41 -20.72 -9.84
C ILE A 836 13.88 -20.33 -9.66
N GLU A 837 14.46 -20.56 -8.49
CA GLU A 837 15.86 -20.24 -8.27
C GLU A 837 16.81 -21.21 -8.99
N GLU A 838 16.53 -22.51 -8.93
CA GLU A 838 17.38 -23.57 -9.49
C GLU A 838 17.43 -23.57 -11.03
N LYS A 839 16.28 -23.32 -11.70
CA LYS A 839 16.15 -23.53 -13.13
C LYS A 839 16.72 -22.38 -13.94
N ASP A 840 17.75 -22.68 -14.71
CA ASP A 840 18.46 -21.77 -15.63
C ASP A 840 18.20 -22.05 -17.11
N GLU A 841 17.29 -22.98 -17.40
CA GLU A 841 16.80 -23.32 -18.72
C GLU A 841 15.28 -23.30 -18.74
N LEU A 842 14.67 -23.34 -19.95
CA LEU A 842 13.21 -23.42 -20.08
C LEU A 842 12.66 -24.61 -19.29
N PHE A 843 11.87 -24.28 -18.28
CA PHE A 843 11.22 -25.28 -17.42
C PHE A 843 9.71 -25.06 -17.39
N LYS A 844 8.93 -26.13 -17.29
CA LYS A 844 7.49 -26.08 -17.13
C LYS A 844 6.98 -27.25 -16.30
N ASN A 845 6.01 -26.96 -15.44
CA ASN A 845 5.21 -27.93 -14.71
C ASN A 845 3.72 -27.53 -14.74
N GLU A 846 2.90 -28.10 -13.86
CA GLU A 846 1.46 -27.77 -13.74
C GLU A 846 1.23 -26.39 -13.14
N ASP A 847 2.12 -25.90 -12.27
CA ASP A 847 1.97 -24.65 -11.52
C ASP A 847 2.52 -23.43 -12.28
N LEU A 848 3.62 -23.62 -13.03
CA LEU A 848 4.33 -22.49 -13.66
C LEU A 848 5.16 -22.88 -14.88
N ARG A 849 5.57 -21.87 -15.63
CA ARG A 849 6.62 -21.93 -16.67
C ARG A 849 7.68 -20.89 -16.37
N ILE A 850 8.95 -21.26 -16.46
CA ILE A 850 10.12 -20.40 -16.30
C ILE A 850 10.84 -20.33 -17.65
N PHE A 851 11.04 -19.12 -18.15
CA PHE A 851 11.83 -18.86 -19.36
C PHE A 851 13.00 -17.94 -19.00
N PRO A 852 14.20 -18.49 -18.77
CA PRO A 852 15.39 -17.68 -18.51
C PRO A 852 15.98 -17.12 -19.79
N LYS A 853 16.40 -15.85 -19.80
CA LYS A 853 17.05 -15.17 -20.93
C LYS A 853 18.13 -14.24 -20.41
N SER A 854 19.36 -14.29 -20.94
CA SER A 854 20.38 -13.35 -20.49
C SER A 854 20.08 -11.91 -20.93
N GLN A 855 20.48 -10.93 -20.14
CA GLN A 855 20.31 -9.51 -20.50
C GLN A 855 21.06 -9.15 -21.77
N LYS A 856 22.22 -9.80 -21.98
CA LYS A 856 22.99 -9.67 -23.22
C LYS A 856 22.19 -10.11 -24.45
N GLU A 857 21.53 -11.29 -24.38
CA GLU A 857 20.69 -11.77 -25.48
C GLU A 857 19.47 -10.84 -25.71
N LEU A 858 18.83 -10.34 -24.64
CA LEU A 858 17.70 -9.40 -24.75
C LEU A 858 18.12 -8.08 -25.40
N LEU A 859 19.34 -7.59 -25.12
CA LEU A 859 19.90 -6.41 -25.78
C LEU A 859 20.14 -6.68 -27.26
N LEU A 860 20.79 -7.79 -27.59
CA LEU A 860 21.08 -8.18 -28.99
C LEU A 860 19.81 -8.32 -29.82
N GLU A 861 18.77 -8.92 -29.28
CA GLU A 861 17.48 -9.09 -29.95
C GLU A 861 16.74 -7.78 -30.23
N GLY A 862 16.98 -6.74 -29.40
CA GLY A 862 16.33 -5.43 -29.51
C GLY A 862 17.13 -4.39 -30.32
N ILE A 863 18.37 -4.67 -30.71
CA ILE A 863 19.22 -3.75 -31.52
C ILE A 863 19.02 -4.03 -33.01
N GLU A 864 18.88 -2.98 -33.83
CA GLU A 864 18.74 -3.06 -35.26
C GLU A 864 20.11 -3.31 -35.94
N GLY A 865 20.23 -4.43 -36.66
CA GLY A 865 21.42 -4.73 -37.50
C GLY A 865 22.06 -6.11 -37.22
N ASP A 866 22.77 -6.64 -38.25
CA ASP A 866 23.40 -7.97 -38.23
C ASP A 866 24.75 -8.05 -37.47
N GLU A 867 25.14 -7.04 -36.72
CA GLU A 867 26.52 -6.96 -36.20
C GLU A 867 26.65 -7.45 -34.75
N GLN A 868 27.29 -8.63 -34.62
CA GLN A 868 27.54 -9.37 -33.37
C GLN A 868 28.71 -8.81 -32.51
N GLU A 869 29.17 -7.59 -32.66
CA GLU A 869 30.31 -7.07 -31.90
C GLU A 869 29.92 -6.52 -30.54
N GLU A 870 30.55 -7.04 -29.49
CA GLU A 870 30.34 -6.63 -28.08
C GLU A 870 30.46 -5.11 -27.82
N ILE A 871 31.27 -4.41 -28.59
CA ILE A 871 31.50 -2.95 -28.47
C ILE A 871 30.24 -2.15 -28.84
N LYS A 872 29.35 -2.69 -29.67
CA LYS A 872 28.12 -2.04 -30.13
C LYS A 872 26.90 -2.33 -29.22
N LEU A 873 26.98 -3.28 -28.30
CA LEU A 873 25.91 -3.62 -27.35
C LEU A 873 25.45 -2.42 -26.51
N LEU A 874 26.37 -1.59 -26.04
CA LEU A 874 26.06 -0.43 -25.23
C LEU A 874 25.78 0.83 -26.04
N SER A 875 26.30 0.92 -27.28
CA SER A 875 26.18 2.10 -28.17
C SER A 875 25.14 1.93 -29.28
N GLY A 876 24.68 0.71 -29.57
CA GLY A 876 23.68 0.43 -30.59
C GLY A 876 22.30 1.04 -30.26
N LYS A 877 21.53 1.40 -31.32
CA LYS A 877 20.16 1.89 -31.18
C LYS A 877 19.23 0.75 -30.84
N TYR A 878 18.58 0.82 -29.69
CA TYR A 878 17.63 -0.19 -29.23
C TYR A 878 16.22 0.14 -29.74
N GLU A 879 15.60 -0.76 -30.49
CA GLU A 879 14.26 -0.59 -31.08
C GLU A 879 13.16 -1.33 -30.27
N GLY A 880 13.55 -2.07 -29.25
CA GLY A 880 12.64 -2.78 -28.34
C GLY A 880 12.43 -4.26 -28.66
N GLY A 881 11.99 -5.00 -27.63
CA GLY A 881 11.62 -6.40 -27.70
C GLY A 881 10.13 -6.63 -27.42
N LYS A 882 9.56 -7.73 -27.89
CA LYS A 882 8.17 -8.17 -27.60
C LYS A 882 8.18 -9.21 -26.49
N TRP A 883 8.69 -8.81 -25.31
CA TRP A 883 8.97 -9.73 -24.21
C TRP A 883 7.73 -10.44 -23.67
N GLY A 884 6.62 -9.72 -23.55
CA GLY A 884 5.37 -10.27 -23.04
C GLY A 884 4.76 -11.30 -23.99
N GLY A 885 4.71 -10.99 -25.29
CA GLY A 885 4.21 -11.89 -26.31
C GLY A 885 5.06 -13.15 -26.44
N ILE A 886 6.39 -13.02 -26.42
CA ILE A 886 7.33 -14.11 -26.69
C ILE A 886 7.59 -14.97 -25.44
N TYR A 887 8.00 -14.35 -24.32
CA TYR A 887 8.53 -15.11 -23.18
C TYR A 887 7.49 -15.45 -22.12
N LEU A 888 6.42 -14.66 -22.00
CA LEU A 888 5.35 -14.89 -21.02
C LEU A 888 4.11 -15.55 -21.63
N ARG A 889 3.53 -15.00 -22.70
CA ARG A 889 2.20 -15.38 -23.17
C ARG A 889 2.18 -16.37 -24.35
N ALA A 890 3.32 -16.59 -25.02
CA ALA A 890 3.38 -17.58 -26.10
C ALA A 890 2.98 -18.97 -25.58
N PRO A 891 2.10 -19.70 -26.30
CA PRO A 891 1.72 -21.04 -25.90
C PRO A 891 2.88 -22.03 -26.08
N ASP A 892 2.88 -23.14 -25.39
CA ASP A 892 3.96 -24.13 -25.39
C ASP A 892 4.27 -24.65 -26.82
N ILE A 893 3.26 -24.75 -27.67
CA ILE A 893 3.43 -25.14 -29.07
C ILE A 893 4.34 -24.19 -29.85
N TYR A 894 4.34 -22.90 -29.54
CA TYR A 894 5.20 -21.91 -30.17
C TYR A 894 6.69 -22.29 -30.01
N PHE A 895 7.11 -22.64 -28.81
CA PHE A 895 8.50 -23.02 -28.52
C PHE A 895 8.86 -24.34 -29.20
N THR A 896 7.93 -25.31 -29.25
CA THR A 896 8.11 -26.56 -29.97
C THR A 896 8.30 -26.33 -31.47
N ILE A 897 7.56 -25.40 -32.07
CA ILE A 897 7.67 -25.00 -33.47
C ILE A 897 9.02 -24.33 -33.74
N LEU A 898 9.44 -23.39 -32.85
CA LEU A 898 10.75 -22.73 -33.00
C LEU A 898 11.91 -23.71 -32.90
N GLU A 899 11.87 -24.65 -31.95
CA GLU A 899 12.92 -25.67 -31.80
C GLU A 899 13.01 -26.56 -33.02
N LYS A 900 11.88 -27.14 -33.50
CA LYS A 900 11.83 -27.98 -34.70
C LYS A 900 12.12 -27.22 -36.01
N GLY A 901 11.82 -25.93 -36.02
CA GLY A 901 12.04 -25.02 -37.13
C GLY A 901 13.43 -24.41 -37.20
N LYS A 902 14.30 -24.64 -36.21
CA LYS A 902 15.66 -24.09 -36.17
C LYS A 902 16.44 -24.42 -37.43
N GLY A 903 16.95 -23.43 -38.13
CA GLY A 903 17.66 -23.58 -39.41
C GLY A 903 16.77 -23.83 -40.63
N LYS A 904 15.41 -23.86 -40.46
CA LYS A 904 14.45 -24.03 -41.55
C LYS A 904 13.56 -22.78 -41.74
N PHE A 905 13.39 -21.99 -40.71
CA PHE A 905 12.60 -20.78 -40.77
C PHE A 905 13.48 -19.55 -40.98
N VAL A 906 12.93 -18.59 -41.70
CA VAL A 906 13.45 -17.22 -41.79
C VAL A 906 12.43 -16.26 -41.20
N LYS A 907 12.89 -15.13 -40.67
CA LYS A 907 11.98 -14.11 -40.18
C LYS A 907 11.19 -13.49 -41.34
N LEU A 908 9.89 -13.27 -41.15
CA LEU A 908 9.07 -12.62 -42.17
C LEU A 908 9.62 -11.26 -42.58
N GLY A 909 10.19 -10.51 -41.63
CA GLY A 909 10.83 -9.21 -41.89
C GLY A 909 12.05 -9.27 -42.79
N ASP A 910 12.73 -10.45 -42.95
CA ASP A 910 13.88 -10.63 -43.82
C ASP A 910 13.47 -10.74 -45.31
N ILE A 911 12.19 -11.07 -45.56
CA ILE A 911 11.64 -11.32 -46.91
C ILE A 911 10.46 -10.43 -47.28
N ALA A 912 9.83 -9.74 -46.32
CA ALA A 912 8.66 -8.90 -46.54
C ALA A 912 8.58 -7.77 -45.53
N GLU A 913 8.11 -6.61 -45.97
CA GLU A 913 7.81 -5.48 -45.05
C GLU A 913 6.34 -5.57 -44.59
N VAL A 914 6.15 -5.76 -43.30
CA VAL A 914 4.81 -5.80 -42.70
C VAL A 914 4.37 -4.38 -42.36
N ARG A 915 3.38 -3.87 -43.11
CA ARG A 915 2.82 -2.53 -42.86
C ARG A 915 1.39 -2.61 -42.40
N PHE A 916 0.94 -1.59 -41.71
CA PHE A 916 -0.47 -1.40 -41.37
C PHE A 916 -1.26 -1.14 -42.67
N GLY A 917 -2.38 -1.84 -42.87
CA GLY A 917 -3.25 -1.65 -43.98
C GLY A 917 -3.95 -0.29 -44.01
N ILE A 918 -4.70 0.00 -45.06
CA ILE A 918 -5.43 1.26 -45.19
C ILE A 918 -6.52 1.34 -44.12
N LYS A 919 -6.46 2.37 -43.31
CA LYS A 919 -7.54 2.74 -42.39
C LYS A 919 -8.40 3.78 -43.10
N THR A 920 -9.53 3.37 -43.64
CA THR A 920 -10.39 4.22 -44.45
C THR A 920 -11.04 5.36 -43.67
N GLY A 921 -11.29 5.17 -42.37
CA GLY A 921 -12.06 6.10 -41.52
C GLY A 921 -13.54 6.19 -41.85
N ALA A 922 -13.97 5.66 -43.00
CA ALA A 922 -15.33 5.68 -43.51
C ALA A 922 -15.61 4.42 -44.35
N ASN A 923 -15.68 3.26 -43.69
CA ASN A 923 -15.85 1.98 -44.39
C ASN A 923 -17.07 1.96 -45.34
N GLU A 924 -18.17 2.54 -44.93
CA GLU A 924 -19.40 2.63 -45.73
C GLU A 924 -19.23 3.37 -47.08
N PHE A 925 -18.24 4.26 -47.16
CA PHE A 925 -17.89 4.97 -48.37
C PHE A 925 -16.90 4.20 -49.27
N PHE A 926 -15.93 3.48 -48.63
CA PHE A 926 -14.82 2.83 -49.36
C PHE A 926 -15.13 1.37 -49.74
N TYR A 927 -15.97 0.66 -48.97
CA TYR A 927 -16.44 -0.66 -49.35
C TYR A 927 -17.70 -0.50 -50.23
N VAL A 928 -17.56 -0.77 -51.53
CA VAL A 928 -18.64 -0.70 -52.50
C VAL A 928 -19.10 -2.10 -52.86
N GLU A 929 -20.36 -2.26 -53.14
CA GLU A 929 -20.92 -3.50 -53.67
C GLU A 929 -20.67 -3.53 -55.20
N ASP A 930 -20.19 -4.66 -55.71
CA ASP A 930 -20.12 -4.86 -57.17
C ASP A 930 -21.53 -5.11 -57.70
N VAL A 931 -22.03 -4.16 -58.46
CA VAL A 931 -23.37 -4.19 -59.08
C VAL A 931 -23.30 -4.36 -60.60
N THR A 932 -22.17 -4.80 -61.13
CA THR A 932 -21.97 -5.00 -62.58
C THR A 932 -23.07 -5.84 -63.23
N ASP A 933 -23.49 -6.92 -62.53
CA ASP A 933 -24.53 -7.81 -63.02
C ASP A 933 -25.98 -7.23 -62.88
N LYS A 934 -26.11 -6.04 -62.22
CA LYS A 934 -27.41 -5.36 -62.00
C LYS A 934 -27.60 -4.17 -62.97
N ILE A 935 -26.59 -3.84 -63.78
CA ILE A 935 -26.64 -2.76 -64.76
C ILE A 935 -27.11 -3.39 -66.07
N GLU A 936 -28.36 -3.10 -66.47
CA GLU A 936 -28.85 -3.43 -67.79
C GLU A 936 -28.15 -2.53 -68.80
N ASP A 937 -27.56 -3.10 -69.88
CA ASP A 937 -26.98 -2.35 -71.00
C ASP A 937 -28.14 -1.57 -71.68
N ASP A 938 -28.16 -0.23 -71.51
CA ASP A 938 -28.98 0.67 -72.36
C ASP A 938 -28.20 1.03 -73.64
#